data_76d640e8ddf1a0a15faca5db856adf5c
#
_entry.id   76d640e8ddf1a0a15faca5db856adf5c
#
_cell.length_a   1.000
_cell.length_b   1.000
_cell.length_c   1.000
_cell.angle_alpha   90.00
_cell.angle_beta   90.00
_cell.angle_gamma   90.00
#
_symmetry.space_group_name_H-M   'P 1'
#
loop_
_entity.id
_entity.type
_entity.pdbx_description
1 polymer ?
#
loop_
_entity_poly.entity_id
_entity_poly.type
_entity_poly.pdbx_seq_one_letter_code
_entity_poly.pdbx_strand_id
1 'polypeptide(L)'
;MWCMLALSFFSACTTQQEEEFEAAVNTDEVKIMPKITDVLLDPISTRAGGRVALRFVMEAWQLDADNTTKMVVRRELKTENTYGATFTFEVEPGEYRLLFWADYIDAGAVADVNGYYADKYYNTKESATLYQGLKAVTINSAAYEINTEFRDAFYASCDFVKESGKGLLMDKQILERAMAKLILTERSEQAFKASKSLSVTYTVPSVFSVEKGKQTGADVYNVSYTDLPLVGDYDEKRGYTLCYDYLFAAKAGYTLGSISLKGKNANNVEYTNNTVATKAITIKQNTPTVVKGTNMLISSENENPAFTNFTVSLSNNKKTLSKLFGGFNGRSSEGPRWTVKSFTDMVNWMSPSIVRYPGGTLANSWDWSKGGVMGKEIKNSYLIGDLVSGLKKGENTKDTKIVYVMNMVHPTPATGFSQETDDTKLRSDEVLQAKIADALAALKEFKDKGNLPVAVELGNELYFNKAEHYGIYTANPEQYLKHVPVIAAKIKEVYPEMKVILCTSKGGEKQSSSRDVWNSAILNALKTSVEFSKNVDGIVQHHYIKKEVGSQAVISDAVTAENMIAEGFKYVKSVQADYERVPEGKKLWITEYGLEEAGNALCGRWVTGLEYLAMSMSWINWADKVETIQLQHITLKPGVLTAELTKLSSVGIVYGELLRAIKGATIATQISVSVSDVANADAAAKLYGWQFTNETGKKVVLLLNSASTSKTEIDFSGIFSSGDNVKVTQYWSDIPYENNVSMGRGIEKEETTDVSRHTARPFSLSVFTLE
;
A
#
# COMPACT_ATOMS: atom_id res chain seq x y z
N MET A 1 0.93 32.65 -3.39
CA MET A 1 0.97 33.86 -4.23
C MET A 1 2.38 34.45 -4.38
N TRP A 2 3.45 33.69 -4.07
CA TRP A 2 4.87 34.09 -4.23
C TRP A 2 5.64 33.29 -5.28
N CYS A 3 5.09 32.17 -5.77
CA CYS A 3 5.75 31.38 -6.84
C CYS A 3 5.49 31.86 -8.26
N MET A 4 4.51 32.77 -8.49
CA MET A 4 4.25 33.28 -9.84
C MET A 4 5.06 34.55 -10.22
N LEU A 5 5.70 35.22 -9.24
CA LEU A 5 6.53 36.40 -9.60
C LEU A 5 7.97 36.04 -9.97
N ALA A 6 8.45 34.84 -9.64
CA ALA A 6 9.79 34.40 -10.02
C ALA A 6 9.91 33.94 -11.49
N LEU A 7 8.81 33.47 -12.07
CA LEU A 7 8.79 33.01 -13.47
C LEU A 7 8.80 34.14 -14.51
N SER A 8 8.38 35.36 -14.15
CA SER A 8 8.35 36.49 -15.07
C SER A 8 9.69 37.20 -15.22
N PHE A 9 10.63 37.08 -14.29
CA PHE A 9 11.99 37.64 -14.41
C PHE A 9 12.95 36.75 -15.20
N PHE A 10 12.70 35.42 -15.27
CA PHE A 10 13.57 34.52 -16.03
C PHE A 10 13.32 34.58 -17.56
N SER A 11 12.13 34.99 -17.97
CA SER A 11 11.79 35.09 -19.40
C SER A 11 12.51 36.26 -20.14
N ALA A 12 12.79 37.34 -19.43
CA ALA A 12 13.40 38.52 -20.04
C ALA A 12 14.90 38.37 -20.29
N CYS A 13 15.65 37.65 -19.41
CA CYS A 13 17.08 37.41 -19.62
C CYS A 13 17.37 36.35 -20.67
N THR A 14 16.48 35.38 -20.86
CA THR A 14 16.64 34.33 -21.89
C THR A 14 16.41 34.86 -23.30
N THR A 15 15.51 35.80 -23.48
CA THR A 15 15.20 36.39 -24.80
C THR A 15 16.38 37.21 -25.33
N GLN A 16 17.05 37.99 -24.48
CA GLN A 16 18.17 38.82 -24.91
C GLN A 16 19.39 37.99 -25.35
N GLN A 17 19.69 36.90 -24.66
CA GLN A 17 20.77 35.97 -25.07
C GLN A 17 20.43 35.20 -26.36
N GLU A 18 19.15 34.91 -26.58
CA GLU A 18 18.69 34.22 -27.78
C GLU A 18 18.77 35.13 -29.01
N GLU A 19 18.45 36.42 -28.87
CA GLU A 19 18.62 37.43 -29.92
C GLU A 19 20.09 37.67 -30.27
N GLU A 20 20.98 37.74 -29.27
CA GLU A 20 22.45 37.86 -29.50
C GLU A 20 23.05 36.61 -30.16
N PHE A 21 22.47 35.43 -29.91
CA PHE A 21 22.93 34.19 -30.53
C PHE A 21 22.64 34.16 -32.04
N GLU A 22 21.53 34.71 -32.50
CA GLU A 22 21.14 34.71 -33.93
C GLU A 22 21.79 35.79 -34.77
N ALA A 23 22.68 36.63 -34.19
CA ALA A 23 23.41 37.62 -34.93
C ALA A 23 24.42 37.00 -35.92
N ALA A 24 24.72 37.70 -37.00
CA ALA A 24 25.61 37.25 -38.07
C ALA A 24 26.98 36.79 -37.55
N VAL A 25 27.49 35.69 -38.12
CA VAL A 25 28.79 35.10 -37.80
C VAL A 25 29.83 35.49 -38.86
N ASN A 26 31.02 35.92 -38.44
CA ASN A 26 32.13 36.23 -39.38
C ASN A 26 32.64 34.96 -40.10
N THR A 27 33.31 35.12 -41.24
CA THR A 27 33.74 33.99 -42.09
C THR A 27 34.67 32.99 -41.42
N ASP A 28 35.39 33.40 -40.39
CA ASP A 28 36.35 32.55 -39.67
C ASP A 28 35.82 32.03 -38.33
N GLU A 29 34.65 32.46 -37.92
CA GLU A 29 34.07 32.12 -36.61
C GLU A 29 33.14 30.94 -36.66
N VAL A 30 33.07 30.19 -35.51
CA VAL A 30 32.04 29.22 -35.16
C VAL A 30 31.32 29.76 -33.93
N LYS A 31 29.98 29.78 -33.99
CA LYS A 31 29.13 30.26 -32.89
C LYS A 31 28.14 29.18 -32.47
N ILE A 32 28.06 28.89 -31.17
CA ILE A 32 27.20 27.85 -30.61
C ILE A 32 26.72 28.24 -29.22
N MET A 33 25.48 27.80 -28.84
CA MET A 33 24.91 28.06 -27.56
C MET A 33 24.53 26.74 -26.85
N PRO A 34 25.31 26.23 -25.90
CA PRO A 34 24.85 25.21 -24.95
C PRO A 34 23.83 25.78 -23.96
N LYS A 35 22.77 25.00 -23.67
CA LYS A 35 21.68 25.41 -22.79
C LYS A 35 21.26 24.25 -21.91
N ILE A 36 20.99 24.54 -20.63
CA ILE A 36 20.39 23.60 -19.67
C ILE A 36 18.90 23.89 -19.59
N THR A 37 18.06 22.87 -19.76
CA THR A 37 16.59 22.99 -19.69
C THR A 37 15.99 22.32 -18.48
N ASP A 38 16.69 21.36 -17.87
CA ASP A 38 16.25 20.58 -16.73
C ASP A 38 17.16 20.83 -15.52
N VAL A 39 16.83 21.85 -14.75
CA VAL A 39 17.74 22.43 -13.75
C VAL A 39 17.67 21.76 -12.38
N LEU A 40 16.51 21.19 -12.00
CA LEU A 40 16.31 20.63 -10.67
C LEU A 40 15.86 19.17 -10.74
N LEU A 41 16.63 18.29 -10.12
CA LEU A 41 16.32 16.88 -9.98
C LEU A 41 15.90 16.59 -8.53
N ASP A 42 14.58 16.49 -8.28
CA ASP A 42 14.02 16.22 -6.95
C ASP A 42 14.65 17.11 -5.85
N PRO A 43 14.37 18.43 -5.86
CA PRO A 43 15.06 19.39 -5.01
C PRO A 43 14.79 19.11 -3.53
N ILE A 44 15.84 19.16 -2.73
CA ILE A 44 15.80 19.06 -1.28
C ILE A 44 16.21 20.41 -0.70
N SER A 45 15.45 20.94 0.27
CA SER A 45 15.78 22.22 0.86
C SER A 45 17.11 22.12 1.63
N THR A 46 18.12 22.88 1.18
CA THR A 46 19.44 22.89 1.79
C THR A 46 19.61 24.07 2.75
N ARG A 47 20.30 23.85 3.86
CA ARG A 47 20.64 24.90 4.83
C ARG A 47 21.95 25.66 4.52
N ALA A 48 22.75 25.20 3.57
CA ALA A 48 24.07 25.75 3.27
C ALA A 48 24.08 26.52 1.97
N GLY A 49 23.96 27.82 2.03
CA GLY A 49 24.15 28.73 0.91
C GLY A 49 25.59 29.21 0.77
N GLY A 50 26.47 28.43 0.17
CA GLY A 50 27.64 29.00 -0.46
C GLY A 50 27.22 29.78 -1.71
N ARG A 51 27.81 30.95 -1.99
CA ARG A 51 27.59 31.63 -3.29
C ARG A 51 28.32 30.83 -4.37
N VAL A 52 27.57 30.25 -5.29
CA VAL A 52 28.07 29.51 -6.46
C VAL A 52 27.57 30.18 -7.73
N ALA A 53 28.35 29.99 -8.82
CA ALA A 53 27.98 30.40 -10.16
C ALA A 53 28.04 29.18 -11.09
N LEU A 54 27.20 29.15 -12.09
CA LEU A 54 27.23 28.12 -13.13
C LEU A 54 28.34 28.40 -14.09
N ARG A 55 29.22 27.43 -14.36
CA ARG A 55 30.25 27.49 -15.35
C ARG A 55 29.90 26.60 -16.53
N PHE A 56 30.08 27.12 -17.75
CA PHE A 56 30.06 26.35 -18.97
C PHE A 56 31.49 26.19 -19.50
N VAL A 57 31.86 24.99 -19.86
CA VAL A 57 33.12 24.62 -20.49
C VAL A 57 32.84 24.05 -21.87
N MET A 58 33.57 24.51 -22.89
CA MET A 58 33.56 23.99 -24.25
C MET A 58 34.94 23.60 -24.68
N GLU A 59 35.09 22.41 -25.26
CA GLU A 59 36.33 21.96 -25.93
C GLU A 59 36.03 21.57 -27.37
N ALA A 60 36.85 22.05 -28.33
CA ALA A 60 36.84 21.59 -29.71
C ALA A 60 38.01 20.63 -29.94
N TRP A 61 37.70 19.44 -30.39
CA TRP A 61 38.65 18.37 -30.69
C TRP A 61 38.67 18.12 -32.20
N GLN A 62 39.80 18.30 -32.84
CA GLN A 62 39.99 18.00 -34.26
C GLN A 62 39.99 16.49 -34.48
N LEU A 63 39.24 16.02 -35.47
CA LEU A 63 39.15 14.62 -35.86
C LEU A 63 40.10 14.38 -37.04
N ASP A 64 41.17 13.62 -36.83
CA ASP A 64 42.12 13.25 -37.89
C ASP A 64 41.71 11.93 -38.56
N ALA A 65 42.19 11.69 -39.79
CA ALA A 65 41.87 10.47 -40.55
C ALA A 65 42.25 9.17 -39.85
N ASP A 66 43.17 9.21 -38.89
CA ASP A 66 43.59 8.05 -38.08
C ASP A 66 42.87 7.93 -36.74
N ASN A 67 41.77 8.66 -36.52
CA ASN A 67 41.07 8.77 -35.25
C ASN A 67 41.90 9.28 -34.07
N THR A 68 43.09 9.85 -34.34
CA THR A 68 43.80 10.61 -33.34
C THR A 68 43.11 11.97 -33.19
N THR A 69 42.74 12.31 -31.96
CA THR A 69 42.03 13.56 -31.69
C THR A 69 42.89 14.48 -30.84
N LYS A 70 43.00 15.73 -31.29
CA LYS A 70 43.76 16.79 -30.61
C LYS A 70 42.77 17.88 -30.18
N MET A 71 42.82 18.30 -28.93
CA MET A 71 42.09 19.47 -28.48
C MET A 71 42.78 20.74 -29.09
N VAL A 72 42.00 21.55 -29.77
CA VAL A 72 42.47 22.76 -30.42
C VAL A 72 41.97 24.04 -29.77
N VAL A 73 40.79 23.98 -29.15
CA VAL A 73 40.19 25.12 -28.45
C VAL A 73 39.57 24.65 -27.14
N ARG A 74 39.78 25.42 -26.08
CA ARG A 74 39.00 25.36 -24.84
C ARG A 74 38.53 26.77 -24.49
N ARG A 75 37.27 26.90 -24.07
CA ARG A 75 36.65 28.14 -23.58
C ARG A 75 35.83 27.84 -22.33
N GLU A 76 35.85 28.77 -21.39
CA GLU A 76 35.04 28.69 -20.19
C GLU A 76 34.28 30.01 -19.99
N LEU A 77 33.00 29.92 -19.61
CA LEU A 77 32.16 31.08 -19.31
C LEU A 77 31.45 30.84 -17.96
N LYS A 78 31.52 31.84 -17.09
CA LYS A 78 30.82 31.85 -15.80
C LYS A 78 29.58 32.71 -15.93
N THR A 79 28.45 32.18 -15.46
CA THR A 79 27.15 32.87 -15.45
C THR A 79 26.56 32.83 -14.04
N GLU A 80 25.93 33.94 -13.63
CA GLU A 80 25.29 34.01 -12.31
C GLU A 80 23.78 33.81 -12.39
N ASN A 81 23.15 34.12 -13.52
CA ASN A 81 21.70 34.20 -13.67
C ASN A 81 21.17 33.54 -14.95
N THR A 82 21.96 32.81 -15.70
CA THR A 82 21.53 32.20 -16.97
C THR A 82 21.91 30.73 -17.05
N TYR A 83 21.03 29.94 -17.64
CA TYR A 83 21.21 28.51 -17.89
C TYR A 83 21.68 28.23 -19.32
N GLY A 84 22.34 29.18 -19.95
CA GLY A 84 22.93 29.05 -21.26
C GLY A 84 24.14 30.01 -21.41
N ALA A 85 25.04 29.68 -22.32
CA ALA A 85 26.20 30.47 -22.63
C ALA A 85 26.45 30.45 -24.14
N THR A 86 26.84 31.58 -24.74
CA THR A 86 27.22 31.64 -26.16
C THR A 86 28.73 31.59 -26.29
N PHE A 87 29.23 30.57 -27.00
CA PHE A 87 30.63 30.47 -27.36
C PHE A 87 30.85 30.92 -28.81
N THR A 88 31.84 31.79 -28.99
CA THR A 88 32.37 32.16 -30.30
C THR A 88 33.87 31.85 -30.31
N PHE A 89 34.32 31.13 -31.33
CA PHE A 89 35.72 30.70 -31.45
C PHE A 89 36.08 30.47 -32.91
N GLU A 90 37.37 30.44 -33.18
CA GLU A 90 37.96 30.20 -34.50
C GLU A 90 38.67 28.85 -34.53
N VAL A 91 38.54 28.12 -35.64
CA VAL A 91 39.29 26.90 -35.95
C VAL A 91 39.55 26.81 -37.43
N GLU A 92 40.65 26.16 -37.80
CA GLU A 92 40.98 25.87 -39.19
C GLU A 92 39.89 25.01 -39.87
N PRO A 93 39.77 25.04 -41.21
CA PRO A 93 38.87 24.12 -41.92
C PRO A 93 39.17 22.65 -41.58
N GLY A 94 38.12 21.87 -41.27
CA GLY A 94 38.29 20.47 -40.86
C GLY A 94 37.07 19.91 -40.16
N GLU A 95 37.16 18.66 -39.72
CA GLU A 95 36.13 17.95 -38.93
C GLU A 95 36.46 18.06 -37.43
N TYR A 96 35.45 18.33 -36.64
CA TYR A 96 35.60 18.56 -35.21
C TYR A 96 34.50 17.92 -34.39
N ARG A 97 34.83 17.54 -33.15
CA ARG A 97 33.93 17.21 -32.09
C ARG A 97 33.95 18.27 -31.00
N LEU A 98 32.78 18.82 -30.67
CA LEU A 98 32.61 19.68 -29.50
C LEU A 98 32.19 18.85 -28.32
N LEU A 99 32.84 19.10 -27.19
CA LEU A 99 32.46 18.57 -25.87
C LEU A 99 32.05 19.74 -25.00
N PHE A 100 30.91 19.60 -24.32
CA PHE A 100 30.38 20.59 -23.40
C PHE A 100 30.21 20.00 -22.00
N TRP A 101 30.56 20.81 -21.01
CA TRP A 101 30.34 20.52 -19.61
C TRP A 101 29.80 21.76 -18.92
N ALA A 102 28.81 21.59 -18.02
CA ALA A 102 28.40 22.68 -17.15
C ALA A 102 28.34 22.18 -15.72
N ASP A 103 28.93 22.93 -14.79
CA ASP A 103 29.02 22.64 -13.38
C ASP A 103 28.97 23.90 -12.52
N TYR A 104 28.91 23.73 -11.21
CA TYR A 104 28.94 24.84 -10.28
C TYR A 104 30.35 25.06 -9.73
N ILE A 105 30.79 26.33 -9.73
CA ILE A 105 32.04 26.81 -9.15
C ILE A 105 31.78 27.92 -8.14
N ASP A 106 32.80 28.37 -7.42
CA ASP A 106 32.65 29.52 -6.52
C ASP A 106 32.27 30.79 -7.28
N ALA A 107 31.24 31.50 -6.79
CA ALA A 107 30.80 32.74 -7.48
C ALA A 107 31.93 33.81 -7.57
N GLY A 108 32.79 33.86 -6.56
CA GLY A 108 33.96 34.73 -6.52
C GLY A 108 35.15 34.25 -7.37
N ALA A 109 35.06 33.09 -8.05
CA ALA A 109 36.16 32.60 -8.87
C ALA A 109 36.50 33.59 -10.00
N VAL A 110 37.77 33.85 -10.16
CA VAL A 110 38.33 34.71 -11.24
C VAL A 110 39.05 33.80 -12.23
N ALA A 111 38.84 34.08 -13.52
CA ALA A 111 39.54 33.35 -14.56
C ALA A 111 41.04 33.60 -14.52
N ASP A 112 41.83 32.58 -14.82
CA ASP A 112 43.26 32.69 -14.98
C ASP A 112 43.64 33.40 -16.30
N VAL A 113 44.94 33.50 -16.60
CA VAL A 113 45.45 34.16 -17.81
C VAL A 113 44.98 33.51 -19.11
N ASN A 114 44.53 32.27 -19.07
CA ASN A 114 43.97 31.53 -20.20
C ASN A 114 42.44 31.66 -20.30
N GLY A 115 41.82 32.37 -19.36
CA GLY A 115 40.38 32.51 -19.29
C GLY A 115 39.68 31.33 -18.60
N TYR A 116 40.39 30.49 -17.80
CA TYR A 116 39.85 29.31 -17.14
C TYR A 116 39.62 29.55 -15.65
N TYR A 117 38.49 29.06 -15.15
CA TYR A 117 38.14 29.17 -13.72
C TYR A 117 38.69 27.98 -12.93
N ALA A 118 38.89 28.15 -11.64
CA ALA A 118 39.30 27.07 -10.76
C ALA A 118 38.18 25.99 -10.68
N ASP A 119 38.60 24.74 -10.82
CA ASP A 119 37.72 23.59 -10.61
C ASP A 119 37.27 23.51 -9.14
N LYS A 120 36.01 23.19 -8.88
CA LYS A 120 35.48 22.99 -7.53
C LYS A 120 35.18 21.54 -7.28
N TYR A 121 34.08 21.04 -7.77
CA TYR A 121 33.64 19.68 -7.49
C TYR A 121 34.18 18.63 -8.46
N TYR A 122 34.58 19.04 -9.63
CA TYR A 122 35.08 18.20 -10.72
C TYR A 122 36.38 18.75 -11.32
N ASN A 123 37.32 17.85 -11.59
CA ASN A 123 38.52 18.21 -12.34
C ASN A 123 38.21 18.09 -13.83
N THR A 124 38.19 19.21 -14.50
CA THR A 124 37.88 19.31 -15.95
C THR A 124 39.11 19.67 -16.80
N LYS A 125 40.26 19.91 -16.15
CA LYS A 125 41.49 20.38 -16.78
C LYS A 125 42.56 19.27 -16.89
N GLU A 126 43.58 19.56 -17.64
CA GLU A 126 44.76 18.74 -17.80
C GLU A 126 45.49 18.52 -16.47
N SER A 127 45.76 17.26 -16.11
CA SER A 127 46.77 16.92 -15.13
C SER A 127 47.98 16.35 -15.86
N ALA A 128 49.23 16.57 -15.34
CA ALA A 128 50.49 16.25 -16.00
C ALA A 128 50.68 14.78 -16.39
N THR A 129 49.83 13.88 -15.96
CA THR A 129 49.94 12.43 -16.20
C THR A 129 48.76 11.79 -16.97
N LEU A 130 47.60 12.45 -17.11
CA LEU A 130 46.40 11.85 -17.69
C LEU A 130 45.47 12.85 -18.40
N TYR A 131 46.00 13.87 -19.05
CA TYR A 131 45.17 14.85 -19.70
C TYR A 131 44.25 14.27 -20.76
N GLN A 132 42.97 14.35 -20.48
CA GLN A 132 41.92 14.05 -21.43
C GLN A 132 40.81 15.14 -21.45
N GLY A 133 40.99 16.24 -20.70
CA GLY A 133 39.99 17.31 -20.62
C GLY A 133 38.60 16.77 -20.32
N LEU A 134 37.62 17.22 -21.08
CA LEU A 134 36.22 16.75 -20.94
C LEU A 134 36.01 15.28 -21.39
N LYS A 135 36.99 14.63 -22.02
CA LYS A 135 36.93 13.20 -22.30
C LYS A 135 37.01 12.34 -21.04
N ALA A 136 37.55 12.90 -19.93
CA ALA A 136 37.68 12.22 -18.65
C ALA A 136 37.55 13.22 -17.48
N VAL A 137 36.35 13.71 -17.25
CA VAL A 137 36.04 14.54 -16.07
C VAL A 137 36.11 13.67 -14.84
N THR A 138 36.90 14.07 -13.83
CA THR A 138 37.07 13.30 -12.59
C THR A 138 36.46 14.02 -11.40
N ILE A 139 36.10 13.24 -10.37
CA ILE A 139 35.71 13.78 -9.06
C ILE A 139 36.90 14.50 -8.44
N ASN A 140 36.71 15.73 -7.96
CA ASN A 140 37.68 16.42 -7.12
C ASN A 140 37.52 15.94 -5.68
N SER A 141 38.33 14.97 -5.27
CA SER A 141 38.23 14.34 -3.96
C SER A 141 38.46 15.30 -2.78
N ALA A 142 39.24 16.40 -3.01
CA ALA A 142 39.49 17.39 -1.97
C ALA A 142 38.28 18.29 -1.66
N ALA A 143 37.33 18.37 -2.60
CA ALA A 143 36.11 19.17 -2.48
C ALA A 143 34.84 18.33 -2.59
N TYR A 144 34.93 17.00 -2.37
CA TYR A 144 33.76 16.14 -2.40
C TYR A 144 32.84 16.45 -1.21
N GLU A 145 31.60 16.80 -1.49
CA GLU A 145 30.62 17.21 -0.51
C GLU A 145 29.27 16.58 -0.86
N ILE A 146 28.64 15.92 0.10
CA ILE A 146 27.24 15.44 -0.03
C ILE A 146 26.29 16.45 0.61
N ASN A 147 24.99 16.28 0.45
CA ASN A 147 23.94 17.18 0.92
C ASN A 147 24.02 18.59 0.28
N THR A 148 24.49 18.66 -0.96
CA THR A 148 24.51 19.90 -1.74
C THR A 148 23.94 19.68 -3.14
N GLU A 149 23.10 20.62 -3.61
CA GLU A 149 22.58 20.61 -4.98
C GLU A 149 23.65 21.06 -6.01
N PHE A 150 24.75 21.64 -5.53
CA PHE A 150 25.77 22.21 -6.39
C PHE A 150 26.77 21.20 -6.97
N ARG A 151 26.62 19.93 -6.66
CA ARG A 151 27.32 18.84 -7.33
C ARG A 151 26.62 18.28 -8.56
N ASP A 152 25.53 18.89 -8.96
CA ASP A 152 24.91 18.59 -10.24
C ASP A 152 25.74 19.06 -11.40
N ALA A 153 25.73 18.33 -12.52
CA ALA A 153 26.51 18.67 -13.71
C ALA A 153 25.83 18.17 -14.98
N PHE A 154 26.14 18.84 -16.09
CA PHE A 154 25.50 18.64 -17.38
C PHE A 154 26.54 18.52 -18.50
N TYR A 155 26.21 17.79 -19.55
CA TYR A 155 27.11 17.54 -20.68
C TYR A 155 26.36 17.48 -22.00
N ALA A 156 27.11 17.72 -23.09
CA ALA A 156 26.69 17.37 -24.44
C ALA A 156 27.94 17.12 -25.31
N SER A 157 27.75 16.45 -26.44
CA SER A 157 28.74 16.35 -27.49
C SER A 157 28.06 16.44 -28.85
N CYS A 158 28.71 17.12 -29.82
CA CYS A 158 28.24 17.16 -31.19
C CYS A 158 29.45 17.32 -32.16
N ASP A 159 29.27 16.81 -33.35
CA ASP A 159 30.27 16.90 -34.41
C ASP A 159 29.89 18.03 -35.37
N PHE A 160 30.90 18.69 -35.98
CA PHE A 160 30.69 19.68 -37.03
C PHE A 160 31.82 19.68 -38.02
N VAL A 161 31.54 20.24 -39.19
CA VAL A 161 32.56 20.48 -40.25
C VAL A 161 32.70 21.99 -40.43
N LYS A 162 33.93 22.51 -40.32
CA LYS A 162 34.27 23.91 -40.64
C LYS A 162 34.76 23.98 -42.08
N GLU A 163 34.00 24.66 -42.92
CA GLU A 163 34.42 24.93 -44.32
C GLU A 163 35.30 26.17 -44.39
N SER A 164 36.21 26.17 -45.40
CA SER A 164 37.08 27.29 -45.62
C SER A 164 36.32 28.55 -46.07
N GLY A 165 36.62 29.70 -45.42
CA GLY A 165 36.04 30.99 -45.77
C GLY A 165 34.52 31.14 -45.48
N LYS A 166 33.95 30.26 -44.60
CA LYS A 166 32.55 30.33 -44.20
C LYS A 166 32.44 30.35 -42.70
N GLY A 167 31.76 31.35 -42.13
CA GLY A 167 31.32 31.34 -40.74
C GLY A 167 30.31 30.21 -40.50
N LEU A 168 30.26 29.69 -39.30
CA LEU A 168 29.30 28.62 -38.92
C LEU A 168 28.51 29.03 -37.69
N LEU A 169 27.21 29.18 -37.87
CA LEU A 169 26.23 29.23 -36.78
C LEU A 169 25.66 27.82 -36.57
N MET A 170 25.94 27.23 -35.44
CA MET A 170 25.47 25.90 -35.11
C MET A 170 24.12 25.96 -34.36
N ASP A 171 23.36 24.89 -34.43
CA ASP A 171 22.17 24.74 -33.65
C ASP A 171 22.45 24.79 -32.14
N LYS A 172 21.46 25.27 -31.36
CA LYS A 172 21.54 25.27 -29.90
C LYS A 172 21.68 23.85 -29.36
N GLN A 173 22.65 23.66 -28.45
CA GLN A 173 22.92 22.35 -27.85
C GLN A 173 22.25 22.25 -26.47
N ILE A 174 21.36 21.28 -26.31
CA ILE A 174 20.76 20.97 -24.99
C ILE A 174 21.72 20.07 -24.24
N LEU A 175 22.12 20.50 -23.05
CA LEU A 175 22.97 19.71 -22.18
C LEU A 175 22.08 18.75 -21.37
N GLU A 176 22.48 17.49 -21.38
CA GLU A 176 21.87 16.44 -20.57
C GLU A 176 22.57 16.37 -19.20
N ARG A 177 21.85 16.00 -18.15
CA ARG A 177 22.47 15.82 -16.83
C ARG A 177 23.40 14.61 -16.84
N ALA A 178 24.63 14.77 -16.35
CA ALA A 178 25.63 13.72 -16.21
C ALA A 178 25.40 12.85 -14.95
N MET A 179 24.47 13.24 -14.12
CA MET A 179 24.30 12.77 -12.76
C MET A 179 23.00 11.98 -12.56
N ALA A 180 23.02 11.07 -11.57
CA ALA A 180 21.87 10.60 -10.83
C ALA A 180 21.90 11.20 -9.42
N LYS A 181 20.75 11.30 -8.76
CA LYS A 181 20.67 11.72 -7.35
C LYS A 181 20.33 10.52 -6.47
N LEU A 182 21.24 10.15 -5.59
CA LEU A 182 21.01 9.14 -4.54
C LEU A 182 20.46 9.86 -3.31
N ILE A 183 19.34 9.35 -2.76
CA ILE A 183 18.68 9.91 -1.57
C ILE A 183 18.48 8.79 -0.57
N LEU A 184 19.02 8.91 0.64
CA LEU A 184 18.82 7.97 1.74
C LEU A 184 17.78 8.54 2.69
N THR A 185 16.74 7.76 3.04
CA THR A 185 15.65 8.25 3.86
C THR A 185 15.28 7.28 4.98
N GLU A 186 14.94 7.85 6.15
CA GLU A 186 14.38 7.16 7.30
C GLU A 186 12.87 7.41 7.38
N ARG A 187 12.08 6.36 7.47
CA ARG A 187 10.63 6.46 7.56
C ARG A 187 10.11 6.55 8.99
N SER A 188 10.89 6.03 9.93
CA SER A 188 10.55 6.14 11.34
C SER A 188 10.89 7.53 11.86
N GLU A 189 9.87 8.33 12.18
CA GLU A 189 10.04 9.63 12.81
C GLU A 189 10.77 9.49 14.15
N GLN A 190 10.48 8.44 14.90
CA GLN A 190 11.11 8.16 16.18
C GLN A 190 12.61 7.88 15.99
N ALA A 191 12.98 7.04 15.03
CA ALA A 191 14.37 6.75 14.72
C ALA A 191 15.11 7.99 14.24
N PHE A 192 14.49 8.79 13.38
CA PHE A 192 15.05 10.04 12.91
C PHE A 192 15.28 11.03 14.06
N LYS A 193 14.28 11.29 14.91
CA LYS A 193 14.38 12.21 16.05
C LYS A 193 15.36 11.73 17.14
N ALA A 194 15.52 10.41 17.30
CA ALA A 194 16.49 9.85 18.24
C ALA A 194 17.93 9.96 17.75
N SER A 195 18.14 10.23 16.48
CA SER A 195 19.48 10.27 15.85
C SER A 195 19.98 11.70 15.74
N LYS A 196 21.27 11.90 16.06
CA LYS A 196 21.94 13.21 15.99
C LYS A 196 22.72 13.37 14.70
N SER A 197 23.41 12.32 14.30
CA SER A 197 24.28 12.31 13.12
C SER A 197 24.39 10.92 12.49
N LEU A 198 24.97 10.89 11.31
CA LEU A 198 25.12 9.71 10.46
C LEU A 198 26.56 9.57 10.01
N SER A 199 27.11 8.37 10.04
CA SER A 199 28.29 7.99 9.26
C SER A 199 27.84 7.14 8.07
N VAL A 200 28.29 7.48 6.86
CA VAL A 200 27.89 6.79 5.64
C VAL A 200 29.11 6.46 4.78
N THR A 201 29.14 5.24 4.25
CA THR A 201 30.22 4.80 3.35
C THR A 201 29.66 4.02 2.18
N TYR A 202 30.05 4.37 0.96
CA TYR A 202 29.74 3.67 -0.28
C TYR A 202 30.76 4.02 -1.37
N THR A 203 30.77 3.28 -2.48
CA THR A 203 31.73 3.44 -3.56
C THR A 203 31.01 3.86 -4.85
N VAL A 204 31.56 4.87 -5.54
CA VAL A 204 30.97 5.45 -6.75
C VAL A 204 31.98 5.53 -7.90
N PRO A 205 31.53 5.51 -9.17
CA PRO A 205 32.41 5.81 -10.30
C PRO A 205 33.04 7.19 -10.15
N SER A 206 34.34 7.30 -10.38
CA SER A 206 35.10 8.57 -10.21
C SER A 206 35.34 9.34 -11.49
N VAL A 207 35.07 8.75 -12.66
CA VAL A 207 35.36 9.33 -13.98
C VAL A 207 34.12 9.31 -14.88
N PHE A 208 33.85 10.43 -15.55
CA PHE A 208 32.83 10.59 -16.59
C PHE A 208 33.41 11.06 -17.90
N SER A 209 33.08 10.37 -18.99
CA SER A 209 33.45 10.81 -20.35
C SER A 209 32.32 11.59 -21.01
N VAL A 210 32.51 12.84 -21.27
CA VAL A 210 31.58 13.67 -22.03
C VAL A 210 31.39 13.12 -23.45
N GLU A 211 32.50 12.70 -24.08
CA GLU A 211 32.46 12.12 -25.43
C GLU A 211 31.58 10.86 -25.52
N LYS A 212 31.63 10.00 -24.49
CA LYS A 212 30.87 8.73 -24.44
C LYS A 212 29.54 8.84 -23.73
N GLY A 213 29.27 9.96 -23.06
CA GLY A 213 28.07 10.21 -22.28
C GLY A 213 27.84 9.19 -21.13
N LYS A 214 28.94 8.74 -20.50
CA LYS A 214 28.86 7.75 -19.43
C LYS A 214 30.10 7.76 -18.53
N GLN A 215 29.96 7.17 -17.34
CA GLN A 215 31.09 6.86 -16.49
C GLN A 215 32.02 5.86 -17.18
N THR A 216 33.32 6.00 -16.96
CA THR A 216 34.34 5.17 -17.58
C THR A 216 35.21 4.46 -16.57
N GLY A 217 35.61 3.23 -16.92
CA GLY A 217 36.63 2.46 -16.22
C GLY A 217 36.21 1.80 -14.92
N ALA A 218 37.21 1.17 -14.30
CA ALA A 218 37.10 0.58 -12.97
C ALA A 218 37.49 1.61 -11.87
N ASP A 219 37.73 2.86 -12.26
CA ASP A 219 38.12 3.90 -11.30
C ASP A 219 36.94 4.30 -10.44
N VAL A 220 37.12 4.19 -9.15
CA VAL A 220 36.09 4.42 -8.15
C VAL A 220 36.55 5.39 -7.07
N TYR A 221 35.61 6.08 -6.47
CA TYR A 221 35.82 6.93 -5.32
C TYR A 221 35.06 6.37 -4.13
N ASN A 222 35.74 6.24 -2.99
CA ASN A 222 35.12 5.80 -1.75
C ASN A 222 34.58 7.01 -0.99
N VAL A 223 33.28 7.19 -1.01
CA VAL A 223 32.58 8.17 -0.19
C VAL A 223 32.59 7.69 1.24
N SER A 224 33.10 8.50 2.16
CA SER A 224 33.11 8.19 3.59
C SER A 224 32.96 9.48 4.41
N TYR A 225 31.86 9.55 5.14
CA TYR A 225 31.56 10.64 6.06
C TYR A 225 31.31 10.11 7.45
N THR A 226 31.78 10.83 8.46
CA THR A 226 31.52 10.57 9.88
C THR A 226 30.84 11.79 10.49
N ASP A 227 29.91 11.52 11.43
CA ASP A 227 29.18 12.56 12.15
C ASP A 227 28.44 13.58 11.25
N LEU A 228 28.01 13.12 10.09
CA LEU A 228 27.26 13.96 9.14
C LEU A 228 25.92 14.39 9.77
N PRO A 229 25.62 15.70 9.81
CA PRO A 229 24.30 16.16 10.22
C PRO A 229 23.20 15.63 9.30
N LEU A 230 22.06 15.22 9.89
CA LEU A 230 20.92 14.78 9.11
C LEU A 230 20.29 15.98 8.38
N VAL A 231 19.89 15.78 7.13
CA VAL A 231 19.23 16.82 6.32
C VAL A 231 17.88 17.18 6.89
N GLY A 232 17.04 16.20 7.20
CA GLY A 232 15.79 16.37 7.91
C GLY A 232 14.60 16.83 7.08
N ASP A 233 14.78 17.01 5.77
CA ASP A 233 13.68 17.31 4.87
C ASP A 233 12.69 16.14 4.82
N TYR A 234 11.40 16.41 5.04
CA TYR A 234 10.34 15.41 5.08
C TYR A 234 9.51 15.42 3.82
N ASP A 235 9.29 14.26 3.26
CA ASP A 235 8.38 14.03 2.14
C ASP A 235 7.47 12.84 2.45
N GLU A 236 6.17 12.98 2.21
CA GLU A 236 5.17 11.95 2.54
C GLU A 236 5.43 10.59 1.88
N LYS A 237 6.07 10.59 0.70
CA LYS A 237 6.34 9.36 -0.06
C LYS A 237 7.65 8.70 0.30
N ARG A 238 8.64 9.46 0.79
CA ARG A 238 9.99 8.96 1.05
C ARG A 238 10.40 8.98 2.52
N GLY A 239 9.78 9.79 3.37
CA GLY A 239 10.14 9.96 4.79
C GLY A 239 11.14 11.10 5.00
N TYR A 240 11.90 11.04 6.10
CA TYR A 240 12.91 12.02 6.46
C TYR A 240 14.21 11.79 5.70
N THR A 241 14.69 12.77 4.97
CA THR A 241 15.97 12.68 4.25
C THR A 241 17.12 12.65 5.24
N LEU A 242 17.90 11.58 5.21
CA LEU A 242 19.13 11.43 5.98
C LEU A 242 20.28 12.18 5.34
N CYS A 243 20.55 11.84 4.10
CA CYS A 243 21.53 12.50 3.24
C CYS A 243 21.20 12.24 1.77
N TYR A 244 21.84 13.02 0.88
CA TYR A 244 21.75 12.80 -0.56
C TYR A 244 23.06 13.17 -1.27
N ASP A 245 23.25 12.60 -2.45
CA ASP A 245 24.46 12.77 -3.24
C ASP A 245 24.19 12.76 -4.74
N TYR A 246 25.04 13.42 -5.52
CA TYR A 246 25.04 13.40 -6.98
C TYR A 246 26.15 12.47 -7.48
N LEU A 247 25.81 11.46 -8.28
CA LEU A 247 26.69 10.40 -8.74
C LEU A 247 26.77 10.39 -10.25
N PHE A 248 27.96 10.23 -10.81
CA PHE A 248 28.11 10.00 -12.25
C PHE A 248 27.29 8.80 -12.69
N ALA A 249 26.48 8.98 -13.71
CA ALA A 249 25.62 7.92 -14.24
C ALA A 249 25.48 7.99 -15.76
N ALA A 250 25.23 6.85 -16.37
CA ALA A 250 24.87 6.72 -17.78
C ALA A 250 23.37 6.48 -17.95
N LYS A 251 22.85 6.66 -19.18
CA LYS A 251 21.45 6.30 -19.53
C LYS A 251 21.13 4.82 -19.26
N ALA A 252 22.08 3.93 -19.51
CA ALA A 252 21.95 2.50 -19.22
C ALA A 252 21.90 2.20 -17.71
N GLY A 253 22.48 3.08 -16.89
CA GLY A 253 22.61 2.89 -15.45
C GLY A 253 23.74 1.92 -15.07
N TYR A 254 23.94 1.79 -13.76
CA TYR A 254 24.81 0.77 -13.15
C TYR A 254 24.25 0.36 -11.79
N THR A 255 24.76 -0.75 -11.26
CA THR A 255 24.41 -1.21 -9.92
C THR A 255 25.37 -0.63 -8.91
N LEU A 256 24.85 0.12 -7.94
CA LEU A 256 25.62 0.57 -6.78
C LEU A 256 25.87 -0.62 -5.85
N GLY A 257 27.04 -0.67 -5.25
CA GLY A 257 27.38 -1.63 -4.21
C GLY A 257 26.64 -1.38 -2.90
N SER A 258 27.07 -2.09 -1.84
CA SER A 258 26.50 -1.90 -0.50
C SER A 258 26.75 -0.48 0.02
N ILE A 259 25.77 0.04 0.76
CA ILE A 259 25.89 1.28 1.53
C ILE A 259 25.99 0.85 3.00
N SER A 260 27.03 1.29 3.69
CA SER A 260 27.18 1.13 5.15
C SER A 260 26.69 2.39 5.85
N LEU A 261 25.82 2.22 6.83
CA LEU A 261 25.31 3.30 7.67
C LEU A 261 25.64 3.05 9.13
N LYS A 262 26.04 4.09 9.84
CA LYS A 262 26.15 4.11 11.29
C LYS A 262 25.45 5.39 11.79
N GLY A 263 24.53 5.26 12.72
CA GLY A 263 23.90 6.41 13.38
C GLY A 263 24.54 6.70 14.72
N LYS A 264 24.43 7.94 15.19
CA LYS A 264 24.72 8.35 16.58
C LYS A 264 23.48 8.97 17.20
N ASN A 265 23.13 8.57 18.42
CA ASN A 265 22.08 9.21 19.17
C ASN A 265 22.56 10.49 19.89
N ALA A 266 21.64 11.16 20.59
CA ALA A 266 21.94 12.35 21.39
C ALA A 266 23.00 12.13 22.48
N ASN A 267 23.17 10.89 22.94
CA ASN A 267 24.16 10.47 23.95
C ASN A 267 25.50 10.03 23.33
N ASN A 268 25.71 10.25 22.02
CA ASN A 268 26.89 9.82 21.26
C ASN A 268 27.11 8.30 21.18
N VAL A 269 26.08 7.50 21.43
CA VAL A 269 26.14 6.06 21.22
C VAL A 269 26.02 5.78 19.73
N GLU A 270 26.99 5.03 19.16
CA GLU A 270 26.96 4.62 17.76
C GLU A 270 26.10 3.37 17.58
N TYR A 271 25.35 3.35 16.49
CA TYR A 271 24.63 2.17 16.01
C TYR A 271 25.17 1.80 14.63
N THR A 272 25.39 0.54 14.41
CA THR A 272 25.80 0.03 13.10
C THR A 272 24.64 -0.73 12.48
N ASN A 273 24.15 -0.24 11.34
CA ASN A 273 23.32 -1.05 10.45
C ASN A 273 24.16 -1.41 9.22
N ASN A 274 24.62 -2.65 9.15
CA ASN A 274 25.55 -3.10 8.12
C ASN A 274 24.90 -3.46 6.79
N THR A 275 23.57 -3.30 6.64
CA THR A 275 22.90 -3.80 5.43
C THR A 275 21.78 -2.87 4.98
N VAL A 276 22.13 -1.85 4.23
CA VAL A 276 21.12 -0.92 3.69
C VAL A 276 20.53 -1.39 2.36
N ALA A 277 21.08 -2.40 1.72
CA ALA A 277 20.51 -2.91 0.48
C ALA A 277 20.57 -4.43 0.40
N THR A 278 19.47 -5.09 0.62
CA THR A 278 19.25 -6.51 0.26
C THR A 278 18.97 -6.69 -1.23
N LYS A 279 18.75 -5.61 -1.98
CA LYS A 279 18.51 -5.59 -3.44
C LYS A 279 19.50 -4.69 -4.13
N ALA A 280 19.87 -5.02 -5.37
CA ALA A 280 20.73 -4.19 -6.19
C ALA A 280 20.12 -2.80 -6.40
N ILE A 281 20.86 -1.75 -6.04
CA ILE A 281 20.45 -0.36 -6.24
C ILE A 281 20.89 0.06 -7.64
N THR A 282 19.94 0.32 -8.52
CA THR A 282 20.23 0.80 -9.87
C THR A 282 20.31 2.32 -9.87
N ILE A 283 21.48 2.84 -10.23
CA ILE A 283 21.76 4.27 -10.43
C ILE A 283 21.66 4.59 -11.91
N LYS A 284 20.78 5.49 -12.29
CA LYS A 284 20.49 5.82 -13.68
C LYS A 284 20.50 7.34 -13.87
N GLN A 285 21.12 7.79 -14.97
CA GLN A 285 21.22 9.20 -15.35
C GLN A 285 19.86 9.92 -15.28
N ASN A 286 19.89 11.16 -14.83
CA ASN A 286 18.72 12.04 -14.67
C ASN A 286 17.56 11.41 -13.89
N THR A 287 17.87 10.58 -12.90
CA THR A 287 16.86 9.85 -12.11
C THR A 287 17.20 9.94 -10.63
N PRO A 288 16.24 10.35 -9.78
CA PRO A 288 16.39 10.22 -8.33
C PRO A 288 16.25 8.75 -7.94
N THR A 289 17.23 8.23 -7.23
CA THR A 289 17.21 6.89 -6.63
C THR A 289 17.05 7.02 -5.13
N VAL A 290 15.86 6.69 -4.62
CA VAL A 290 15.55 6.79 -3.20
C VAL A 290 15.72 5.43 -2.53
N VAL A 291 16.68 5.34 -1.62
CA VAL A 291 16.86 4.19 -0.73
C VAL A 291 16.11 4.47 0.56
N LYS A 292 15.02 3.76 0.75
CA LYS A 292 14.10 3.97 1.85
C LYS A 292 14.28 2.86 2.88
N GLY A 293 14.38 3.22 4.13
CA GLY A 293 14.39 2.27 5.23
C GLY A 293 13.55 2.75 6.41
N THR A 294 13.25 1.82 7.27
CA THR A 294 12.59 2.09 8.55
C THR A 294 13.52 1.60 9.65
N ASN A 295 13.79 2.44 10.64
CA ASN A 295 14.76 2.17 11.70
C ASN A 295 16.18 1.91 11.18
N MET A 296 16.58 2.56 10.08
CA MET A 296 17.93 2.44 9.51
C MET A 296 19.02 2.99 10.44
N LEU A 297 18.65 3.93 11.29
CA LEU A 297 19.53 4.61 12.23
C LEU A 297 19.48 4.05 13.65
N ILE A 298 18.70 3.00 13.88
CA ILE A 298 18.59 2.33 15.17
C ILE A 298 19.07 0.90 14.98
N SER A 299 20.08 0.44 15.71
CA SER A 299 20.42 -0.97 15.70
C SER A 299 19.34 -1.76 16.44
N SER A 300 19.11 -2.99 16.01
CA SER A 300 18.26 -3.95 16.72
C SER A 300 18.70 -4.18 18.18
N GLU A 301 19.93 -3.85 18.51
CA GLU A 301 20.49 -3.97 19.87
C GLU A 301 20.18 -2.76 20.78
N ASN A 302 19.72 -1.63 20.22
CA ASN A 302 19.39 -0.39 20.93
C ASN A 302 17.95 0.11 20.72
N GLU A 303 17.13 -0.61 19.95
CA GLU A 303 15.69 -0.53 20.12
C GLU A 303 15.43 -0.87 21.60
N ASN A 304 14.66 -0.04 22.30
CA ASN A 304 14.16 -0.29 23.66
C ASN A 304 14.40 -1.73 24.07
N PRO A 305 15.13 -2.02 25.15
CA PRO A 305 15.75 -3.31 25.42
C PRO A 305 14.86 -4.39 24.88
N ALA A 306 15.36 -5.16 23.92
CA ALA A 306 14.58 -6.16 23.21
C ALA A 306 13.80 -6.86 24.30
N PHE A 307 12.44 -6.74 24.26
CA PHE A 307 11.63 -7.37 25.27
C PHE A 307 11.86 -8.87 25.09
N THR A 308 12.89 -9.35 25.74
CA THR A 308 13.29 -10.75 25.75
C THR A 308 12.41 -11.50 26.72
N ASN A 309 12.18 -12.79 26.48
CA ASN A 309 11.48 -13.70 27.36
C ASN A 309 9.95 -13.48 27.44
N PHE A 310 9.32 -13.33 26.30
CA PHE A 310 7.89 -13.57 26.20
C PHE A 310 7.63 -15.07 26.18
N THR A 311 6.74 -15.55 27.03
CA THR A 311 6.28 -16.93 26.99
C THR A 311 4.84 -16.96 26.52
N VAL A 312 4.54 -17.75 25.49
CA VAL A 312 3.17 -17.98 25.03
C VAL A 312 2.68 -19.35 25.44
N SER A 313 1.43 -19.38 25.88
CA SER A 313 0.74 -20.61 26.27
C SER A 313 -0.72 -20.55 25.83
N LEU A 314 -1.43 -21.65 25.91
CA LEU A 314 -2.87 -21.68 25.66
C LEU A 314 -3.63 -21.22 26.89
N SER A 315 -4.52 -20.26 26.73
CA SER A 315 -5.39 -19.81 27.82
C SER A 315 -6.59 -20.77 28.01
N ASN A 316 -7.36 -20.55 29.08
CA ASN A 316 -8.61 -21.26 29.31
C ASN A 316 -9.76 -20.77 28.40
N ASN A 317 -9.56 -19.69 27.62
CA ASN A 317 -10.57 -19.20 26.69
C ASN A 317 -10.59 -20.07 25.42
N LYS A 318 -11.40 -21.09 25.45
CA LYS A 318 -11.59 -22.06 24.38
C LYS A 318 -12.98 -21.92 23.78
N LYS A 319 -13.07 -21.84 22.47
CA LYS A 319 -14.31 -21.66 21.72
C LYS A 319 -14.51 -22.75 20.70
N THR A 320 -15.75 -23.21 20.56
CA THR A 320 -16.15 -24.06 19.44
C THR A 320 -16.53 -23.19 18.26
N LEU A 321 -15.91 -23.44 17.11
CA LEU A 321 -16.20 -22.71 15.89
C LEU A 321 -17.27 -23.41 15.06
N SER A 322 -18.20 -22.63 14.51
CA SER A 322 -19.07 -23.11 13.45
C SER A 322 -18.24 -23.43 12.18
N LYS A 323 -18.63 -24.46 11.43
CA LYS A 323 -18.06 -24.75 10.11
C LYS A 323 -18.29 -23.61 9.09
N LEU A 324 -19.18 -22.66 9.41
CA LEU A 324 -19.49 -21.47 8.61
C LEU A 324 -18.73 -20.23 9.08
N PHE A 325 -17.87 -20.35 10.10
CA PHE A 325 -17.17 -19.20 10.65
C PHE A 325 -16.16 -18.64 9.65
N GLY A 326 -16.34 -17.38 9.24
CA GLY A 326 -15.43 -16.64 8.35
C GLY A 326 -15.74 -16.70 6.85
N GLY A 327 -16.00 -15.55 6.28
CA GLY A 327 -16.33 -15.42 4.87
C GLY A 327 -16.44 -13.98 4.39
N PHE A 328 -17.14 -13.78 3.29
CA PHE A 328 -17.29 -12.48 2.65
C PHE A 328 -18.73 -12.13 2.35
N ASN A 329 -19.07 -10.84 2.52
CA ASN A 329 -20.19 -10.25 1.81
C ASN A 329 -19.80 -10.05 0.33
N GLY A 330 -20.48 -10.75 -0.57
CA GLY A 330 -20.06 -10.84 -1.97
C GLY A 330 -20.26 -9.58 -2.78
N ARG A 331 -21.20 -8.67 -2.42
CA ARG A 331 -21.60 -7.46 -3.18
C ARG A 331 -21.45 -7.61 -4.70
N SER A 332 -22.20 -8.55 -5.25
CA SER A 332 -21.99 -9.12 -6.59
C SER A 332 -22.05 -8.13 -7.76
N SER A 333 -22.56 -6.92 -7.57
CA SER A 333 -22.60 -5.89 -8.62
C SER A 333 -21.34 -5.02 -8.71
N GLU A 334 -20.38 -5.22 -7.82
CA GLU A 334 -19.24 -4.34 -7.65
C GLU A 334 -17.93 -5.14 -7.67
N GLY A 335 -17.31 -5.24 -8.83
CA GLY A 335 -16.01 -5.86 -8.95
C GLY A 335 -15.90 -6.93 -10.03
N PRO A 336 -14.84 -7.76 -9.99
CA PRO A 336 -14.65 -8.82 -10.96
C PRO A 336 -15.77 -9.86 -10.87
N ARG A 337 -16.17 -10.38 -12.02
CA ARG A 337 -17.13 -11.48 -12.09
C ARG A 337 -16.48 -12.79 -11.65
N TRP A 338 -17.30 -13.73 -11.16
CA TRP A 338 -16.88 -15.07 -10.77
C TRP A 338 -16.34 -15.93 -11.94
N THR A 339 -16.45 -15.44 -13.17
CA THR A 339 -15.84 -16.02 -14.36
C THR A 339 -14.39 -15.60 -14.59
N VAL A 340 -13.90 -14.57 -13.86
CA VAL A 340 -12.53 -14.05 -13.98
C VAL A 340 -11.57 -14.91 -13.18
N LYS A 341 -10.65 -15.59 -13.87
CA LYS A 341 -9.74 -16.56 -13.23
C LYS A 341 -8.87 -15.96 -12.13
N SER A 342 -8.26 -14.79 -12.37
CA SER A 342 -7.41 -14.13 -11.35
C SER A 342 -8.18 -13.81 -10.07
N PHE A 343 -9.43 -13.41 -10.17
CA PHE A 343 -10.30 -13.19 -9.02
C PHE A 343 -10.61 -14.49 -8.28
N THR A 344 -11.02 -15.55 -9.00
CA THR A 344 -11.34 -16.84 -8.38
C THR A 344 -10.10 -17.51 -7.76
N ASP A 345 -8.91 -17.30 -8.33
CA ASP A 345 -7.65 -17.78 -7.75
C ASP A 345 -7.35 -17.08 -6.42
N MET A 346 -7.57 -15.75 -6.31
CA MET A 346 -7.42 -15.01 -5.06
C MET A 346 -8.42 -15.48 -4.00
N VAL A 347 -9.69 -15.68 -4.36
CA VAL A 347 -10.71 -16.20 -3.44
C VAL A 347 -10.37 -17.62 -3.00
N ASN A 348 -9.89 -18.47 -3.92
CA ASN A 348 -9.43 -19.81 -3.60
C ASN A 348 -8.24 -19.81 -2.61
N TRP A 349 -7.29 -18.89 -2.78
CA TRP A 349 -6.19 -18.73 -1.83
C TRP A 349 -6.69 -18.34 -0.43
N MET A 350 -7.67 -17.42 -0.34
CA MET A 350 -8.25 -16.99 0.94
C MET A 350 -9.09 -18.08 1.63
N SER A 351 -9.63 -19.05 0.90
CA SER A 351 -10.35 -20.21 1.44
C SER A 351 -11.57 -19.90 2.33
N PRO A 352 -12.51 -19.03 1.91
CA PRO A 352 -13.68 -18.70 2.76
C PRO A 352 -14.53 -19.92 3.04
N SER A 353 -15.12 -19.99 4.24
CA SER A 353 -16.12 -21.01 4.59
C SER A 353 -17.48 -20.70 3.99
N ILE A 354 -17.78 -19.41 3.80
CA ILE A 354 -19.09 -18.94 3.34
C ILE A 354 -18.97 -17.64 2.53
N VAL A 355 -19.87 -17.45 1.56
CA VAL A 355 -20.03 -16.22 0.77
C VAL A 355 -21.49 -15.80 0.76
N ARG A 356 -21.76 -14.53 0.91
CA ARG A 356 -23.12 -13.95 0.85
C ARG A 356 -23.43 -13.44 -0.56
N TYR A 357 -24.56 -13.81 -1.11
CA TYR A 357 -25.01 -13.43 -2.46
C TYR A 357 -26.46 -12.93 -2.45
N PRO A 358 -26.80 -11.86 -3.21
CA PRO A 358 -25.90 -10.93 -3.87
C PRO A 358 -25.17 -9.99 -2.91
N GLY A 359 -25.72 -9.76 -1.72
CA GLY A 359 -25.18 -8.96 -0.64
C GLY A 359 -25.34 -7.45 -0.80
N GLY A 360 -25.33 -6.75 0.36
CA GLY A 360 -25.46 -5.29 0.46
C GLY A 360 -26.86 -4.77 0.09
N THR A 361 -27.03 -3.45 0.08
CA THR A 361 -28.29 -2.76 -0.22
C THR A 361 -28.90 -3.17 -1.58
N LEU A 362 -28.07 -3.53 -2.54
CA LEU A 362 -28.49 -3.95 -3.87
C LEU A 362 -29.31 -5.26 -3.84
N ALA A 363 -29.15 -6.09 -2.82
CA ALA A 363 -29.94 -7.31 -2.64
C ALA A 363 -31.44 -7.02 -2.61
N ASN A 364 -31.85 -5.87 -2.11
CA ASN A 364 -33.24 -5.46 -2.01
C ASN A 364 -33.90 -5.16 -3.38
N SER A 365 -33.11 -5.03 -4.44
CA SER A 365 -33.55 -4.79 -5.81
C SER A 365 -32.88 -5.76 -6.80
N TRP A 366 -32.46 -6.91 -6.34
CA TRP A 366 -31.70 -7.88 -7.14
C TRP A 366 -32.59 -8.79 -7.96
N ASP A 367 -32.34 -8.84 -9.26
CA ASP A 367 -32.91 -9.85 -10.16
C ASP A 367 -31.88 -10.98 -10.33
N TRP A 368 -32.06 -12.06 -9.60
CA TRP A 368 -31.14 -13.21 -9.63
C TRP A 368 -31.09 -13.90 -11.01
N SER A 369 -32.20 -13.84 -11.78
CA SER A 369 -32.28 -14.47 -13.09
C SER A 369 -31.43 -13.75 -14.15
N LYS A 370 -31.22 -12.44 -13.98
CA LYS A 370 -30.36 -11.61 -14.83
C LYS A 370 -29.00 -11.31 -14.19
N GLY A 371 -28.86 -11.57 -12.91
CA GLY A 371 -27.63 -11.29 -12.16
C GLY A 371 -27.32 -9.80 -12.06
N GLY A 372 -28.31 -8.96 -11.77
CA GLY A 372 -28.15 -7.52 -11.68
C GLY A 372 -29.28 -6.81 -10.94
N VAL A 373 -29.17 -5.48 -10.83
CA VAL A 373 -30.16 -4.62 -10.16
C VAL A 373 -31.33 -4.35 -11.11
N MET A 374 -32.53 -4.60 -10.66
CA MET A 374 -33.76 -4.29 -11.41
C MET A 374 -33.84 -2.81 -11.78
N GLY A 375 -34.38 -2.50 -12.97
CA GLY A 375 -34.53 -1.15 -13.45
C GLY A 375 -33.23 -0.43 -13.85
N LYS A 376 -32.08 -1.11 -13.79
CA LYS A 376 -30.79 -0.58 -14.23
C LYS A 376 -30.25 -1.39 -15.41
N GLU A 377 -29.47 -0.74 -16.28
CA GLU A 377 -28.69 -1.42 -17.31
C GLU A 377 -27.70 -2.39 -16.64
N ILE A 378 -27.74 -3.65 -17.01
CA ILE A 378 -26.84 -4.68 -16.50
C ILE A 378 -25.65 -4.81 -17.45
N LYS A 379 -24.61 -4.04 -17.22
CA LYS A 379 -23.36 -4.10 -17.99
C LYS A 379 -22.59 -5.39 -17.75
N ASN A 380 -22.65 -5.91 -16.52
CA ASN A 380 -22.02 -7.15 -16.09
C ASN A 380 -23.02 -7.98 -15.32
N SER A 381 -23.25 -9.20 -15.77
CA SER A 381 -24.14 -10.14 -15.11
C SER A 381 -23.39 -10.95 -14.04
N TYR A 382 -23.98 -11.08 -12.85
CA TYR A 382 -23.45 -11.88 -11.73
C TYR A 382 -24.44 -13.00 -11.41
N LEU A 383 -24.51 -13.97 -12.30
CA LEU A 383 -25.45 -15.08 -12.23
C LEU A 383 -25.08 -16.07 -11.13
N ILE A 384 -26.11 -16.76 -10.58
CA ILE A 384 -25.94 -17.85 -9.63
C ILE A 384 -25.02 -18.93 -10.20
N GLY A 385 -25.20 -19.28 -11.48
CA GLY A 385 -24.37 -20.29 -12.16
C GLY A 385 -22.89 -19.91 -12.22
N ASP A 386 -22.57 -18.63 -12.42
CA ASP A 386 -21.19 -18.13 -12.46
C ASP A 386 -20.55 -18.19 -11.05
N LEU A 387 -21.27 -17.77 -10.02
CA LEU A 387 -20.81 -17.88 -8.63
C LEU A 387 -20.48 -19.34 -8.28
N VAL A 388 -21.45 -20.24 -8.48
CA VAL A 388 -21.29 -21.66 -8.13
C VAL A 388 -20.15 -22.28 -8.94
N SER A 389 -20.07 -22.00 -10.25
CA SER A 389 -18.99 -22.50 -11.09
C SER A 389 -17.63 -21.94 -10.67
N GLY A 390 -17.55 -20.65 -10.34
CA GLY A 390 -16.34 -20.01 -9.86
C GLY A 390 -15.82 -20.64 -8.56
N LEU A 391 -16.70 -20.87 -7.60
CA LEU A 391 -16.35 -21.54 -6.33
C LEU A 391 -15.89 -22.97 -6.54
N LYS A 392 -16.54 -23.74 -7.42
CA LYS A 392 -16.21 -25.14 -7.69
C LYS A 392 -14.87 -25.35 -8.38
N LYS A 393 -14.32 -24.33 -9.06
CA LYS A 393 -13.02 -24.43 -9.74
C LYS A 393 -11.84 -24.48 -8.77
N GLY A 394 -11.98 -23.94 -7.59
CA GLY A 394 -10.90 -23.89 -6.61
C GLY A 394 -10.96 -25.04 -5.62
N GLU A 395 -9.82 -25.69 -5.36
CA GLU A 395 -9.74 -26.80 -4.38
C GLU A 395 -10.18 -26.36 -2.98
N ASN A 396 -9.82 -25.15 -2.59
CA ASN A 396 -10.17 -24.61 -1.26
C ASN A 396 -11.56 -23.96 -1.20
N THR A 397 -12.23 -23.75 -2.34
CA THR A 397 -13.55 -23.10 -2.41
C THR A 397 -14.68 -23.99 -2.86
N LYS A 398 -14.38 -25.21 -3.35
CA LYS A 398 -15.39 -26.13 -3.87
C LYS A 398 -16.51 -26.44 -2.85
N ASP A 399 -16.19 -26.42 -1.55
CA ASP A 399 -17.13 -26.69 -0.43
C ASP A 399 -17.62 -25.40 0.24
N THR A 400 -17.25 -24.24 -0.27
CA THR A 400 -17.69 -22.94 0.27
C THR A 400 -19.22 -22.85 0.22
N LYS A 401 -19.83 -22.49 1.35
CA LYS A 401 -21.28 -22.36 1.50
C LYS A 401 -21.75 -20.97 1.05
N ILE A 402 -23.04 -20.85 0.82
CA ILE A 402 -23.66 -19.61 0.35
C ILE A 402 -24.75 -19.20 1.31
N VAL A 403 -24.81 -17.90 1.65
CA VAL A 403 -26.01 -17.23 2.19
C VAL A 403 -26.69 -16.51 1.04
N TYR A 404 -27.93 -16.83 0.79
CA TYR A 404 -28.75 -16.12 -0.19
C TYR A 404 -29.53 -14.99 0.49
N VAL A 405 -29.34 -13.74 0.05
CA VAL A 405 -30.17 -12.62 0.53
C VAL A 405 -31.38 -12.50 -0.37
N MET A 406 -32.55 -12.76 0.19
CA MET A 406 -33.80 -12.66 -0.54
C MET A 406 -34.14 -11.19 -0.83
N ASN A 407 -34.49 -10.90 -2.07
CA ASN A 407 -35.08 -9.61 -2.43
C ASN A 407 -36.48 -9.50 -1.80
N MET A 408 -36.57 -8.75 -0.72
CA MET A 408 -37.84 -8.51 -0.03
C MET A 408 -38.63 -7.34 -0.59
N VAL A 409 -37.94 -6.38 -1.24
CA VAL A 409 -38.52 -5.07 -1.55
C VAL A 409 -39.25 -5.07 -2.88
N HIS A 410 -38.63 -5.57 -3.93
CA HIS A 410 -39.19 -5.55 -5.28
C HIS A 410 -39.55 -6.95 -5.75
N PRO A 411 -40.79 -7.16 -6.23
CA PRO A 411 -41.14 -8.39 -6.95
C PRO A 411 -40.25 -8.50 -8.20
N THR A 412 -39.84 -9.71 -8.54
CA THR A 412 -39.02 -9.92 -9.74
C THR A 412 -39.85 -9.89 -11.02
N PRO A 413 -39.22 -9.67 -12.20
CA PRO A 413 -39.90 -9.75 -13.48
C PRO A 413 -40.61 -11.08 -13.73
N ALA A 414 -40.08 -12.17 -13.20
CA ALA A 414 -40.66 -13.51 -13.29
C ALA A 414 -42.04 -13.63 -12.66
N THR A 415 -42.36 -12.75 -11.71
CA THR A 415 -43.66 -12.74 -11.00
C THR A 415 -44.67 -11.76 -11.59
N GLY A 416 -44.28 -11.00 -12.61
CA GLY A 416 -45.16 -9.98 -13.23
C GLY A 416 -45.31 -8.65 -12.49
N PHE A 417 -44.63 -8.50 -11.33
CA PHE A 417 -44.74 -7.32 -10.46
C PHE A 417 -43.48 -6.40 -10.49
N SER A 418 -42.60 -6.56 -11.45
CA SER A 418 -41.25 -5.95 -11.45
C SER A 418 -41.16 -4.42 -11.40
N GLN A 419 -42.24 -3.72 -11.65
CA GLN A 419 -42.34 -2.25 -11.64
C GLN A 419 -43.50 -1.74 -10.80
N GLU A 420 -44.09 -2.57 -9.94
CA GLU A 420 -45.20 -2.17 -9.11
C GLU A 420 -44.76 -1.12 -8.08
N THR A 421 -45.43 0.00 -8.06
CA THR A 421 -45.20 1.10 -7.12
C THR A 421 -46.39 1.37 -6.21
N ASP A 422 -47.53 0.73 -6.45
CA ASP A 422 -48.69 0.84 -5.59
C ASP A 422 -48.48 0.07 -4.27
N ASP A 423 -48.36 0.81 -3.20
CA ASP A 423 -48.13 0.29 -1.84
C ASP A 423 -49.23 -0.71 -1.43
N THR A 424 -50.51 -0.51 -1.86
CA THR A 424 -51.60 -1.40 -1.53
C THR A 424 -51.42 -2.76 -2.18
N LYS A 425 -51.02 -2.78 -3.44
CA LYS A 425 -50.68 -4.00 -4.16
C LYS A 425 -49.45 -4.67 -3.60
N LEU A 426 -48.39 -3.91 -3.31
CA LEU A 426 -47.15 -4.44 -2.74
C LEU A 426 -47.35 -5.10 -1.38
N ARG A 427 -48.43 -4.74 -0.66
CA ARG A 427 -48.85 -5.34 0.64
C ARG A 427 -49.80 -6.51 0.48
N SER A 428 -50.22 -6.82 -0.73
CA SER A 428 -51.22 -7.90 -0.98
C SER A 428 -50.62 -9.28 -0.77
N ASP A 429 -51.51 -10.25 -0.47
CA ASP A 429 -51.14 -11.66 -0.36
C ASP A 429 -50.65 -12.23 -1.70
N GLU A 430 -51.16 -11.71 -2.82
CA GLU A 430 -50.72 -12.08 -4.18
C GLU A 430 -49.24 -11.77 -4.38
N VAL A 431 -48.80 -10.54 -4.02
CA VAL A 431 -47.38 -10.16 -4.09
C VAL A 431 -46.52 -10.93 -3.11
N LEU A 432 -47.02 -11.25 -1.93
CA LEU A 432 -46.33 -12.12 -0.97
C LEU A 432 -46.09 -13.52 -1.56
N GLN A 433 -47.10 -14.13 -2.19
CA GLN A 433 -46.95 -15.44 -2.83
C GLN A 433 -45.98 -15.38 -4.02
N ALA A 434 -46.00 -14.28 -4.80
CA ALA A 434 -45.06 -14.06 -5.86
C ALA A 434 -43.62 -13.97 -5.36
N LYS A 435 -43.38 -13.27 -4.25
CA LYS A 435 -42.02 -13.19 -3.60
C LYS A 435 -41.57 -14.57 -3.11
N ILE A 436 -42.44 -15.35 -2.55
CA ILE A 436 -42.13 -16.71 -2.11
C ILE A 436 -41.75 -17.60 -3.30
N ALA A 437 -42.55 -17.55 -4.36
CA ALA A 437 -42.30 -18.33 -5.57
C ALA A 437 -40.95 -17.96 -6.20
N ASP A 438 -40.61 -16.66 -6.22
CA ASP A 438 -39.34 -16.17 -6.70
C ASP A 438 -38.14 -16.65 -5.87
N ALA A 439 -38.25 -16.55 -4.55
CA ALA A 439 -37.21 -17.07 -3.66
C ALA A 439 -37.00 -18.59 -3.82
N LEU A 440 -38.09 -19.37 -3.93
CA LEU A 440 -38.02 -20.82 -4.15
C LEU A 440 -37.41 -21.15 -5.53
N ALA A 441 -37.68 -20.33 -6.55
CA ALA A 441 -37.08 -20.49 -7.88
C ALA A 441 -35.56 -20.20 -7.83
N ALA A 442 -35.12 -19.16 -7.13
CA ALA A 442 -33.70 -18.87 -6.91
C ALA A 442 -33.00 -20.02 -6.16
N LEU A 443 -33.61 -20.53 -5.09
CA LEU A 443 -33.10 -21.70 -4.34
C LEU A 443 -32.99 -22.94 -5.21
N LYS A 444 -33.99 -23.17 -6.07
CA LYS A 444 -33.94 -24.25 -7.06
C LYS A 444 -32.79 -24.08 -8.02
N GLU A 445 -32.56 -22.89 -8.55
CA GLU A 445 -31.42 -22.60 -9.44
C GLU A 445 -30.08 -22.93 -8.75
N PHE A 446 -29.89 -22.49 -7.51
CA PHE A 446 -28.70 -22.85 -6.73
C PHE A 446 -28.56 -24.39 -6.59
N LYS A 447 -29.64 -25.08 -6.28
CA LYS A 447 -29.68 -26.55 -6.15
C LYS A 447 -29.30 -27.23 -7.46
N ASP A 448 -29.88 -26.77 -8.57
CA ASP A 448 -29.64 -27.33 -9.92
C ASP A 448 -28.19 -27.10 -10.37
N LYS A 449 -27.56 -25.98 -9.96
CA LYS A 449 -26.11 -25.72 -10.14
C LYS A 449 -25.24 -26.51 -9.15
N GLY A 450 -25.85 -27.16 -8.15
CA GLY A 450 -25.19 -28.06 -7.20
C GLY A 450 -24.50 -27.38 -6.03
N ASN A 451 -24.99 -26.22 -5.59
CA ASN A 451 -24.57 -25.58 -4.33
C ASN A 451 -25.78 -24.85 -3.72
N LEU A 452 -26.70 -25.62 -3.12
CA LEU A 452 -27.81 -25.03 -2.40
C LEU A 452 -27.33 -24.19 -1.22
N PRO A 453 -27.81 -22.94 -1.05
CA PRO A 453 -27.45 -22.10 0.10
C PRO A 453 -27.73 -22.79 1.42
N VAL A 454 -26.88 -22.55 2.41
CA VAL A 454 -27.10 -23.06 3.77
C VAL A 454 -28.05 -22.18 4.56
N ALA A 455 -28.23 -20.93 4.14
CA ALA A 455 -29.11 -19.96 4.77
C ALA A 455 -29.77 -19.02 3.75
N VAL A 456 -30.99 -18.60 4.08
CA VAL A 456 -31.68 -17.47 3.43
C VAL A 456 -31.80 -16.33 4.42
N GLU A 457 -31.27 -15.18 4.05
CA GLU A 457 -31.41 -13.93 4.79
C GLU A 457 -32.58 -13.13 4.22
N LEU A 458 -33.55 -12.80 5.08
CA LEU A 458 -34.80 -12.18 4.68
C LEU A 458 -34.67 -10.65 4.63
N GLY A 459 -34.07 -10.14 3.55
CA GLY A 459 -33.83 -8.74 3.26
C GLY A 459 -32.56 -8.15 3.87
N ASN A 460 -32.09 -7.04 3.29
CA ASN A 460 -30.89 -6.32 3.72
C ASN A 460 -31.25 -4.97 4.33
N GLU A 461 -30.90 -4.76 5.61
CA GLU A 461 -30.99 -3.46 6.32
C GLU A 461 -32.33 -2.73 6.25
N LEU A 462 -33.44 -3.46 6.20
CA LEU A 462 -34.79 -2.92 6.06
C LEU A 462 -35.22 -1.98 7.20
N TYR A 463 -34.47 -1.93 8.27
CA TYR A 463 -34.63 -1.03 9.41
C TYR A 463 -34.30 0.44 9.11
N PHE A 464 -33.65 0.76 7.96
CA PHE A 464 -33.36 2.13 7.59
C PHE A 464 -34.61 2.88 7.09
N ASN A 465 -34.60 4.18 7.30
CA ASN A 465 -35.65 5.09 6.87
C ASN A 465 -35.33 5.72 5.49
N LYS A 466 -35.26 4.87 4.43
CA LYS A 466 -35.01 5.28 3.04
C LYS A 466 -35.92 4.49 2.11
N ALA A 467 -37.08 5.09 1.76
CA ALA A 467 -38.13 4.40 1.00
C ALA A 467 -37.65 3.87 -0.36
N GLU A 468 -36.78 4.60 -1.05
CA GLU A 468 -36.22 4.23 -2.36
C GLU A 468 -35.41 2.92 -2.36
N HIS A 469 -34.95 2.49 -1.19
CA HIS A 469 -34.16 1.26 -1.06
C HIS A 469 -34.87 0.12 -0.35
N TYR A 470 -35.90 0.43 0.45
CA TYR A 470 -36.49 -0.54 1.38
C TYR A 470 -38.01 -0.71 1.20
N GLY A 471 -38.59 0.06 0.31
CA GLY A 471 -40.01 -0.04 -0.09
C GLY A 471 -40.98 -0.07 1.10
N ILE A 472 -41.95 -0.94 1.05
CA ILE A 472 -43.01 -1.08 2.10
C ILE A 472 -42.45 -1.48 3.47
N TYR A 473 -41.21 -1.94 3.56
CA TYR A 473 -40.58 -2.34 4.81
C TYR A 473 -39.78 -1.22 5.47
N THR A 474 -39.68 -0.04 4.85
CA THR A 474 -38.90 1.10 5.35
C THR A 474 -39.20 1.39 6.81
N ALA A 475 -38.28 1.06 7.73
CA ALA A 475 -38.45 1.18 9.19
C ALA A 475 -39.81 0.72 9.70
N ASN A 476 -40.47 -0.23 9.02
CA ASN A 476 -41.79 -0.75 9.31
C ASN A 476 -41.74 -2.23 9.71
N PRO A 477 -41.48 -2.54 11.00
CA PRO A 477 -41.35 -3.89 11.46
C PRO A 477 -42.69 -4.65 11.45
N GLU A 478 -43.84 -3.98 11.55
CA GLU A 478 -45.15 -4.60 11.47
C GLU A 478 -45.39 -5.22 10.09
N GLN A 479 -45.09 -4.49 9.03
CA GLN A 479 -45.21 -5.01 7.69
C GLN A 479 -44.22 -6.16 7.43
N TYR A 480 -43.02 -6.07 7.99
CA TYR A 480 -42.03 -7.13 7.91
C TYR A 480 -42.54 -8.42 8.62
N LEU A 481 -43.05 -8.27 9.84
CA LEU A 481 -43.56 -9.37 10.62
C LEU A 481 -44.89 -9.94 10.09
N LYS A 482 -45.63 -9.21 9.25
CA LYS A 482 -46.76 -9.74 8.51
C LYS A 482 -46.35 -10.79 7.47
N HIS A 483 -45.22 -10.57 6.79
CA HIS A 483 -44.77 -11.40 5.66
C HIS A 483 -43.79 -12.50 6.07
N VAL A 484 -42.81 -12.18 6.94
CA VAL A 484 -41.67 -13.04 7.23
C VAL A 484 -42.04 -14.40 7.83
N PRO A 485 -43.04 -14.53 8.75
CA PRO A 485 -43.43 -15.84 9.24
C PRO A 485 -43.96 -16.78 8.14
N VAL A 486 -44.70 -16.24 7.18
CA VAL A 486 -45.22 -17.00 6.03
C VAL A 486 -44.09 -17.45 5.10
N ILE A 487 -43.15 -16.54 4.81
CA ILE A 487 -41.99 -16.82 3.97
C ILE A 487 -41.12 -17.90 4.65
N ALA A 488 -40.82 -17.74 5.94
CA ALA A 488 -39.97 -18.66 6.70
C ALA A 488 -40.59 -20.08 6.73
N ALA A 489 -41.90 -20.19 7.03
CA ALA A 489 -42.61 -21.45 7.03
C ALA A 489 -42.56 -22.13 5.64
N LYS A 490 -42.75 -21.37 4.58
CA LYS A 490 -42.74 -21.91 3.21
C LYS A 490 -41.35 -22.35 2.73
N ILE A 491 -40.30 -21.63 3.11
CA ILE A 491 -38.90 -22.06 2.85
C ILE A 491 -38.65 -23.39 3.63
N LYS A 492 -39.03 -23.48 4.91
CA LYS A 492 -38.83 -24.69 5.71
C LYS A 492 -39.64 -25.87 5.22
N GLU A 493 -40.84 -25.64 4.66
CA GLU A 493 -41.66 -26.69 4.04
C GLU A 493 -40.93 -27.35 2.85
N VAL A 494 -40.29 -26.54 2.00
CA VAL A 494 -39.61 -27.03 0.77
C VAL A 494 -38.18 -27.49 1.03
N TYR A 495 -37.50 -26.79 1.96
CA TYR A 495 -36.10 -27.03 2.34
C TYR A 495 -35.98 -27.10 3.88
N PRO A 496 -36.29 -28.18 4.53
CA PRO A 496 -36.34 -28.29 6.01
C PRO A 496 -35.01 -27.91 6.69
N GLU A 497 -33.89 -28.26 6.08
CA GLU A 497 -32.55 -28.01 6.62
C GLU A 497 -32.04 -26.57 6.33
N MET A 498 -32.76 -25.81 5.49
CA MET A 498 -32.37 -24.43 5.16
C MET A 498 -32.47 -23.54 6.39
N LYS A 499 -31.41 -22.86 6.76
CA LYS A 499 -31.47 -21.88 7.83
C LYS A 499 -32.15 -20.60 7.33
N VAL A 500 -33.07 -20.08 8.14
CA VAL A 500 -33.75 -18.81 7.87
C VAL A 500 -33.27 -17.79 8.89
N ILE A 501 -32.76 -16.68 8.43
CA ILE A 501 -32.19 -15.65 9.29
C ILE A 501 -32.82 -14.27 9.00
N LEU A 502 -33.12 -13.54 10.08
CA LEU A 502 -33.90 -12.31 10.02
C LEU A 502 -32.97 -11.08 10.01
N CYS A 503 -33.34 -10.10 9.20
CA CYS A 503 -32.70 -8.81 9.19
C CYS A 503 -32.95 -8.06 10.50
N THR A 504 -31.90 -7.81 11.29
CA THR A 504 -31.92 -6.92 12.47
C THR A 504 -30.76 -5.92 12.40
N SER A 505 -30.81 -4.88 13.23
CA SER A 505 -29.74 -3.88 13.34
C SER A 505 -28.83 -4.17 14.53
N LYS A 506 -27.59 -3.69 14.47
CA LYS A 506 -26.80 -3.58 15.71
C LYS A 506 -27.55 -2.71 16.72
N GLY A 507 -27.48 -3.05 18.01
CA GLY A 507 -28.05 -2.24 19.09
C GLY A 507 -27.12 -1.09 19.50
N GLY A 508 -27.46 -0.46 20.63
CA GLY A 508 -26.66 0.61 21.23
C GLY A 508 -26.99 2.01 20.73
N GLU A 509 -28.03 2.17 19.89
CA GLU A 509 -28.58 3.48 19.55
C GLU A 509 -29.67 3.89 20.56
N LYS A 510 -30.04 5.18 20.60
CA LYS A 510 -31.04 5.72 21.54
C LYS A 510 -32.35 4.93 21.42
N GLN A 511 -32.97 4.60 22.56
CA GLN A 511 -34.21 3.75 22.67
C GLN A 511 -35.40 4.14 21.78
N SER A 512 -35.40 5.31 21.18
CA SER A 512 -36.42 5.82 20.27
C SER A 512 -36.01 5.77 18.79
N SER A 513 -34.84 5.18 18.46
CA SER A 513 -34.40 5.06 17.07
C SER A 513 -35.27 4.05 16.32
N SER A 514 -35.46 4.24 15.02
CA SER A 514 -36.16 3.28 14.15
C SER A 514 -35.54 1.86 14.25
N ARG A 515 -34.25 1.80 14.52
CA ARG A 515 -33.50 0.54 14.67
C ARG A 515 -33.84 -0.20 15.95
N ASP A 516 -33.99 0.48 17.09
CA ASP A 516 -34.39 -0.14 18.33
C ASP A 516 -35.87 -0.60 18.30
N VAL A 517 -36.75 0.20 17.66
CA VAL A 517 -38.14 -0.19 17.43
C VAL A 517 -38.19 -1.46 16.56
N TRP A 518 -37.42 -1.50 15.48
CA TRP A 518 -37.28 -2.68 14.61
C TRP A 518 -36.80 -3.90 15.37
N ASN A 519 -35.69 -3.81 16.08
CA ASN A 519 -35.12 -4.93 16.82
C ASN A 519 -36.07 -5.43 17.91
N SER A 520 -36.69 -4.51 18.66
CA SER A 520 -37.61 -4.87 19.73
C SER A 520 -38.85 -5.64 19.21
N ALA A 521 -39.40 -5.22 18.06
CA ALA A 521 -40.50 -5.91 17.42
C ALA A 521 -40.13 -7.35 16.99
N ILE A 522 -38.95 -7.49 16.29
CA ILE A 522 -38.48 -8.80 15.82
C ILE A 522 -38.19 -9.74 17.00
N LEU A 523 -37.44 -9.27 18.00
CA LEU A 523 -37.08 -10.08 19.17
C LEU A 523 -38.28 -10.48 20.01
N ASN A 524 -39.27 -9.57 20.16
CA ASN A 524 -40.51 -9.86 20.82
C ASN A 524 -41.34 -10.93 20.07
N ALA A 525 -41.46 -10.82 18.75
CA ALA A 525 -42.15 -11.78 17.91
C ALA A 525 -41.53 -13.19 18.03
N LEU A 526 -40.20 -13.29 18.02
CA LEU A 526 -39.49 -14.55 18.22
C LEU A 526 -39.69 -15.14 19.61
N LYS A 527 -39.90 -14.30 20.63
CA LYS A 527 -40.14 -14.72 22.00
C LYS A 527 -41.58 -15.18 22.22
N THR A 528 -42.55 -14.50 21.59
CA THR A 528 -44.00 -14.71 21.87
C THR A 528 -44.66 -15.70 20.92
N SER A 529 -44.14 -15.92 19.73
CA SER A 529 -44.69 -16.87 18.74
C SER A 529 -43.78 -18.07 18.56
N VAL A 530 -44.17 -19.19 19.20
CA VAL A 530 -43.47 -20.48 19.07
C VAL A 530 -43.46 -20.96 17.63
N GLU A 531 -44.59 -20.80 16.91
CA GLU A 531 -44.75 -21.24 15.52
C GLU A 531 -43.83 -20.46 14.57
N PHE A 532 -43.68 -19.17 14.78
CA PHE A 532 -42.70 -18.37 14.00
C PHE A 532 -41.27 -18.71 14.39
N SER A 533 -41.00 -18.77 15.69
CA SER A 533 -39.66 -19.00 16.20
C SER A 533 -39.05 -20.32 15.73
N LYS A 534 -39.84 -21.40 15.61
CA LYS A 534 -39.34 -22.70 15.14
C LYS A 534 -38.80 -22.67 13.70
N ASN A 535 -39.31 -21.76 12.88
CA ASN A 535 -38.91 -21.61 11.47
C ASN A 535 -37.75 -20.63 11.28
N VAL A 536 -37.20 -20.03 12.35
CA VAL A 536 -36.10 -19.07 12.32
C VAL A 536 -34.91 -19.63 13.05
N ASP A 537 -33.72 -19.58 12.43
CA ASP A 537 -32.48 -20.13 12.99
C ASP A 537 -31.57 -19.07 13.58
N GLY A 538 -31.74 -17.80 13.17
CA GLY A 538 -30.87 -16.73 13.64
C GLY A 538 -31.32 -15.33 13.26
N ILE A 539 -30.55 -14.38 13.73
CA ILE A 539 -30.69 -12.96 13.40
C ILE A 539 -29.37 -12.42 12.75
N VAL A 540 -29.53 -11.45 11.89
CA VAL A 540 -28.44 -10.81 11.16
C VAL A 540 -28.14 -9.46 11.78
N GLN A 541 -26.87 -9.13 11.94
CA GLN A 541 -26.42 -7.77 12.28
C GLN A 541 -25.23 -7.36 11.42
N HIS A 542 -25.17 -6.07 11.11
CA HIS A 542 -24.05 -5.44 10.42
C HIS A 542 -23.29 -4.54 11.39
N HIS A 543 -21.96 -4.68 11.42
CA HIS A 543 -21.11 -4.03 12.38
C HIS A 543 -20.00 -3.23 11.72
N TYR A 544 -20.05 -1.91 11.84
CA TYR A 544 -19.06 -1.01 11.28
C TYR A 544 -18.44 -0.11 12.35
N ILE A 545 -17.12 -0.01 12.34
CA ILE A 545 -16.39 1.04 13.06
C ILE A 545 -16.54 2.31 12.23
N LYS A 546 -17.22 3.32 12.78
CA LYS A 546 -17.35 4.62 12.14
C LYS A 546 -16.08 5.43 12.38
N LYS A 547 -15.47 5.91 11.31
CA LYS A 547 -14.32 6.81 11.37
C LYS A 547 -14.74 8.21 10.92
N GLU A 548 -14.35 9.24 11.66
CA GLU A 548 -14.55 10.62 11.22
C GLU A 548 -13.51 10.99 10.16
N VAL A 549 -13.94 11.67 9.11
CA VAL A 549 -13.11 11.99 7.91
C VAL A 549 -11.81 12.71 8.25
N GLY A 550 -11.81 13.56 9.28
CA GLY A 550 -10.67 14.38 9.64
C GLY A 550 -9.58 13.66 10.45
N SER A 551 -9.96 12.64 11.24
CA SER A 551 -9.01 11.90 12.08
C SER A 551 -8.23 10.81 11.33
N GLN A 552 -8.61 10.50 10.11
CA GLN A 552 -8.14 9.35 9.33
C GLN A 552 -7.08 9.69 8.28
N ALA A 553 -6.96 10.97 7.92
CA ALA A 553 -6.01 11.39 6.89
C ALA A 553 -4.54 11.25 7.34
N VAL A 554 -4.29 11.15 8.63
CA VAL A 554 -2.95 11.24 9.20
C VAL A 554 -2.66 10.04 10.12
N ILE A 555 -2.64 8.85 9.55
CA ILE A 555 -1.93 7.73 10.20
C ILE A 555 -0.49 7.82 9.69
N SER A 556 0.31 8.64 10.32
CA SER A 556 1.72 8.83 9.97
C SER A 556 2.66 8.43 11.09
N ASP A 557 2.11 8.09 12.27
CA ASP A 557 2.90 7.77 13.45
C ASP A 557 2.46 6.46 14.13
N ALA A 558 3.40 5.89 14.85
CA ALA A 558 3.25 4.60 15.52
C ALA A 558 2.12 4.57 16.56
N VAL A 559 1.95 5.65 17.32
CA VAL A 559 0.94 5.72 18.40
C VAL A 559 -0.47 5.72 17.82
N THR A 560 -0.70 6.50 16.77
CA THR A 560 -2.00 6.54 16.08
C THR A 560 -2.32 5.17 15.45
N ALA A 561 -1.33 4.50 14.86
CA ALA A 561 -1.48 3.17 14.28
C ALA A 561 -1.80 2.10 15.34
N GLU A 562 -1.08 2.10 16.46
CA GLU A 562 -1.36 1.18 17.58
C GLU A 562 -2.77 1.38 18.15
N ASN A 563 -3.20 2.65 18.31
CA ASN A 563 -4.54 2.97 18.77
C ASN A 563 -5.61 2.52 17.78
N MET A 564 -5.36 2.67 16.48
CA MET A 564 -6.28 2.23 15.44
C MET A 564 -6.47 0.71 15.46
N ILE A 565 -5.40 -0.07 15.56
CA ILE A 565 -5.50 -1.53 15.68
C ILE A 565 -6.23 -1.91 16.97
N ALA A 566 -5.96 -1.21 18.09
CA ALA A 566 -6.64 -1.43 19.36
C ALA A 566 -8.15 -1.13 19.31
N GLU A 567 -8.62 -0.23 18.43
CA GLU A 567 -10.04 0.02 18.22
C GLU A 567 -10.76 -1.22 17.69
N GLY A 568 -10.12 -2.02 16.82
CA GLY A 568 -10.69 -3.30 16.36
C GLY A 568 -11.05 -4.23 17.51
N PHE A 569 -10.20 -4.33 18.53
CA PHE A 569 -10.48 -5.10 19.74
C PHE A 569 -11.57 -4.47 20.62
N LYS A 570 -11.48 -3.14 20.83
CA LYS A 570 -12.42 -2.40 21.69
C LYS A 570 -13.85 -2.41 21.13
N TYR A 571 -13.99 -2.31 19.82
CA TYR A 571 -15.29 -2.27 19.16
C TYR A 571 -16.12 -3.52 19.46
N VAL A 572 -15.55 -4.71 19.26
CA VAL A 572 -16.27 -5.97 19.51
C VAL A 572 -16.71 -6.07 20.97
N LYS A 573 -15.88 -5.61 21.92
CA LYS A 573 -16.25 -5.55 23.33
C LYS A 573 -17.39 -4.55 23.60
N SER A 574 -17.41 -3.42 22.89
CA SER A 574 -18.43 -2.37 23.09
C SER A 574 -19.84 -2.80 22.68
N VAL A 575 -19.95 -3.77 21.76
CA VAL A 575 -21.25 -4.30 21.29
C VAL A 575 -21.65 -5.60 21.98
N GLN A 576 -21.06 -5.92 23.11
CA GLN A 576 -21.38 -7.12 23.89
C GLN A 576 -22.86 -7.28 24.21
N ALA A 577 -23.54 -6.18 24.59
CA ALA A 577 -24.96 -6.21 24.92
C ALA A 577 -25.83 -6.71 23.74
N ASP A 578 -25.39 -6.59 22.50
CA ASP A 578 -26.11 -7.09 21.34
C ASP A 578 -26.09 -8.61 21.26
N TYR A 579 -25.02 -9.26 21.70
CA TYR A 579 -24.95 -10.72 21.79
C TYR A 579 -25.82 -11.28 22.88
N GLU A 580 -25.94 -10.55 24.00
CA GLU A 580 -26.75 -10.96 25.13
C GLU A 580 -28.25 -10.97 24.78
N ARG A 581 -28.64 -10.15 23.78
CA ARG A 581 -30.03 -10.10 23.28
C ARG A 581 -30.38 -11.20 22.29
N VAL A 582 -29.40 -11.95 21.76
CA VAL A 582 -29.69 -13.08 20.85
C VAL A 582 -30.56 -14.10 21.56
N PRO A 583 -31.77 -14.44 21.05
CA PRO A 583 -32.65 -15.37 21.70
C PRO A 583 -32.00 -16.75 21.88
N GLU A 584 -32.39 -17.45 22.98
CA GLU A 584 -31.92 -18.80 23.25
C GLU A 584 -32.20 -19.74 22.07
N GLY A 585 -31.24 -20.59 21.74
CA GLY A 585 -31.34 -21.51 20.61
C GLY A 585 -31.15 -20.86 19.22
N LYS A 586 -30.94 -19.53 19.15
CA LYS A 586 -30.68 -18.83 17.91
C LYS A 586 -29.21 -18.44 17.81
N LYS A 587 -28.74 -18.17 16.56
CA LYS A 587 -27.37 -17.70 16.28
C LYS A 587 -27.39 -16.29 15.74
N LEU A 588 -26.32 -15.55 16.04
CA LEU A 588 -26.02 -14.26 15.44
C LEU A 588 -25.22 -14.48 14.16
N TRP A 589 -25.67 -13.90 13.06
CA TRP A 589 -25.02 -13.90 11.78
C TRP A 589 -24.49 -12.49 11.50
N ILE A 590 -23.17 -12.32 11.51
CA ILE A 590 -22.54 -11.05 11.17
C ILE A 590 -22.22 -11.10 9.68
N THR A 591 -23.21 -10.77 8.85
CA THR A 591 -23.13 -10.90 7.39
C THR A 591 -22.44 -9.69 6.71
N GLU A 592 -22.19 -8.63 7.49
CA GLU A 592 -21.35 -7.50 7.10
C GLU A 592 -20.62 -6.94 8.33
N TYR A 593 -19.31 -6.76 8.23
CA TYR A 593 -18.56 -5.96 9.19
C TYR A 593 -17.34 -5.32 8.55
N GLY A 594 -16.84 -4.26 9.16
CA GLY A 594 -15.65 -3.56 8.70
C GLY A 594 -15.56 -2.13 9.19
N LEU A 595 -14.84 -1.32 8.43
CA LEU A 595 -14.72 0.13 8.65
C LEU A 595 -15.72 0.86 7.76
N GLU A 596 -16.55 1.73 8.36
CA GLU A 596 -17.39 2.66 7.61
C GLU A 596 -16.55 3.88 7.28
N GLU A 597 -16.14 3.95 6.02
CA GLU A 597 -15.24 4.99 5.56
C GLU A 597 -15.92 6.23 5.04
N ALA A 598 -15.23 7.31 5.29
CA ALA A 598 -15.37 8.52 4.51
C ALA A 598 -14.21 8.62 3.53
N GLY A 599 -14.38 8.04 2.35
CA GLY A 599 -13.43 8.15 1.26
C GLY A 599 -12.31 7.12 1.20
N ASN A 600 -11.28 7.40 0.40
CA ASN A 600 -10.19 6.47 0.07
C ASN A 600 -9.01 6.52 1.06
N ALA A 601 -9.12 7.24 2.15
CA ALA A 601 -7.98 7.59 3.02
C ALA A 601 -7.31 6.40 3.69
N LEU A 602 -8.04 5.29 3.93
CA LEU A 602 -7.51 4.11 4.62
C LEU A 602 -7.29 2.89 3.71
N CYS A 603 -7.55 3.03 2.41
CA CYS A 603 -7.50 1.92 1.49
C CYS A 603 -6.13 1.26 1.41
N GLY A 604 -6.09 -0.03 1.76
CA GLY A 604 -4.94 -0.86 1.54
C GLY A 604 -3.69 -0.49 2.34
N ARG A 605 -3.80 0.25 3.43
CA ARG A 605 -2.68 0.43 4.37
C ARG A 605 -2.45 -0.84 5.15
N TRP A 606 -1.21 -1.13 5.51
CA TRP A 606 -0.91 -2.34 6.27
C TRP A 606 -1.59 -2.34 7.64
N VAL A 607 -1.50 -1.24 8.38
CA VAL A 607 -2.13 -1.08 9.69
C VAL A 607 -3.66 -1.19 9.64
N THR A 608 -4.29 -0.77 8.54
CA THR A 608 -5.73 -1.00 8.32
C THR A 608 -6.05 -2.49 8.19
N GLY A 609 -5.20 -3.25 7.50
CA GLY A 609 -5.31 -4.70 7.46
C GLY A 609 -5.25 -5.32 8.85
N LEU A 610 -4.32 -4.88 9.69
CA LEU A 610 -4.17 -5.37 11.07
C LEU A 610 -5.36 -4.95 11.97
N GLU A 611 -5.97 -3.79 11.77
CA GLU A 611 -7.21 -3.39 12.47
C GLU A 611 -8.37 -4.34 12.11
N TYR A 612 -8.54 -4.67 10.82
CA TYR A 612 -9.51 -5.67 10.39
C TYR A 612 -9.23 -7.05 11.00
N LEU A 613 -7.97 -7.45 11.07
CA LEU A 613 -7.57 -8.70 11.71
C LEU A 613 -7.92 -8.70 13.21
N ALA A 614 -7.58 -7.62 13.92
CA ALA A 614 -7.89 -7.46 15.34
C ALA A 614 -9.38 -7.56 15.60
N MET A 615 -10.21 -6.86 14.81
CA MET A 615 -11.67 -6.97 14.88
C MET A 615 -12.14 -8.40 14.61
N SER A 616 -11.63 -9.05 13.56
CA SER A 616 -12.01 -10.40 13.16
C SER A 616 -11.65 -11.45 14.23
N MET A 617 -10.43 -11.36 14.79
CA MET A 617 -9.98 -12.24 15.86
C MET A 617 -10.77 -12.03 17.16
N SER A 618 -11.25 -10.81 17.41
CA SER A 618 -12.07 -10.51 18.59
C SER A 618 -13.45 -11.14 18.55
N TRP A 619 -14.04 -11.30 17.35
CA TRP A 619 -15.32 -12.01 17.17
C TRP A 619 -15.25 -13.47 17.60
N ILE A 620 -14.08 -14.09 17.61
CA ILE A 620 -13.90 -15.48 18.05
C ILE A 620 -14.31 -15.66 19.52
N ASN A 621 -14.17 -14.62 20.36
CA ASN A 621 -14.61 -14.66 21.75
C ASN A 621 -16.11 -14.96 21.90
N TRP A 622 -16.89 -14.75 20.83
CA TRP A 622 -18.34 -14.92 20.78
C TRP A 622 -18.79 -16.08 19.87
N ALA A 623 -17.86 -16.95 19.47
CA ALA A 623 -18.14 -18.04 18.53
C ALA A 623 -19.21 -19.04 19.03
N ASP A 624 -19.48 -19.09 20.34
CA ASP A 624 -20.58 -19.83 20.91
C ASP A 624 -21.96 -19.31 20.51
N LYS A 625 -22.08 -18.00 20.21
CA LYS A 625 -23.31 -17.35 19.74
C LYS A 625 -23.26 -16.90 18.29
N VAL A 626 -22.05 -16.62 17.76
CA VAL A 626 -21.84 -16.15 16.39
C VAL A 626 -21.68 -17.35 15.46
N GLU A 627 -22.54 -17.45 14.46
CA GLU A 627 -22.48 -18.52 13.45
C GLU A 627 -21.39 -18.21 12.39
N THR A 628 -21.31 -16.96 11.95
CA THR A 628 -20.36 -16.52 10.92
C THR A 628 -20.02 -15.06 11.07
N ILE A 629 -18.83 -14.71 10.61
CA ILE A 629 -18.41 -13.33 10.38
C ILE A 629 -18.08 -13.18 8.90
N GLN A 630 -18.64 -12.18 8.23
CA GLN A 630 -18.43 -11.95 6.79
C GLN A 630 -17.94 -10.54 6.57
N LEU A 631 -16.69 -10.43 6.11
CA LEU A 631 -16.07 -9.15 5.86
C LEU A 631 -16.83 -8.39 4.76
N GLN A 632 -17.12 -7.12 5.01
CA GLN A 632 -17.71 -6.23 4.03
C GLN A 632 -16.71 -5.96 2.92
N HIS A 633 -17.14 -6.20 1.71
CA HIS A 633 -16.48 -6.04 0.43
C HIS A 633 -15.29 -6.95 0.15
N ILE A 634 -15.53 -7.87 -0.77
CA ILE A 634 -14.46 -8.57 -1.45
C ILE A 634 -13.70 -7.65 -2.43
N THR A 635 -14.33 -6.57 -2.90
CA THR A 635 -13.84 -5.77 -4.05
C THR A 635 -13.74 -4.27 -3.82
N LEU A 636 -14.55 -3.66 -2.95
CA LEU A 636 -14.56 -2.21 -2.75
C LEU A 636 -13.66 -1.77 -1.60
N LYS A 637 -13.38 -0.50 -1.56
CA LYS A 637 -12.51 0.20 -0.62
C LYS A 637 -13.17 0.44 0.75
N PRO A 638 -12.51 0.08 1.85
CA PRO A 638 -11.34 -0.78 1.96
C PRO A 638 -11.73 -2.24 1.75
N GLY A 639 -11.24 -2.84 0.70
CA GLY A 639 -11.57 -4.21 0.32
C GLY A 639 -10.39 -5.16 0.40
N VAL A 640 -10.66 -6.44 0.18
CA VAL A 640 -9.63 -7.49 0.15
C VAL A 640 -8.75 -7.42 -1.09
N LEU A 641 -9.17 -6.70 -2.13
CA LEU A 641 -8.40 -6.48 -3.35
C LEU A 641 -7.80 -5.07 -3.38
N THR A 642 -6.71 -4.90 -4.13
CA THR A 642 -6.16 -3.58 -4.46
C THR A 642 -7.16 -2.75 -5.26
N ALA A 643 -6.92 -1.45 -5.36
CA ALA A 643 -7.79 -0.55 -6.14
C ALA A 643 -7.95 -0.98 -7.60
N GLU A 644 -6.92 -1.60 -8.18
CA GLU A 644 -6.91 -2.14 -9.54
C GLU A 644 -7.59 -3.51 -9.65
N LEU A 645 -8.08 -4.08 -8.54
CA LEU A 645 -8.74 -5.40 -8.45
C LEU A 645 -7.88 -6.58 -8.97
N THR A 646 -6.55 -6.43 -8.96
CA THR A 646 -5.61 -7.41 -9.54
C THR A 646 -4.81 -8.20 -8.53
N LYS A 647 -4.73 -7.71 -7.28
CA LYS A 647 -3.94 -8.31 -6.18
C LYS A 647 -4.72 -8.26 -4.87
N LEU A 648 -4.30 -9.08 -3.92
CA LEU A 648 -4.77 -8.96 -2.55
C LEU A 648 -4.17 -7.71 -1.90
N SER A 649 -5.01 -6.92 -1.26
CA SER A 649 -4.60 -5.79 -0.42
C SER A 649 -4.03 -6.30 0.92
N SER A 650 -3.61 -5.38 1.80
CA SER A 650 -3.28 -5.70 3.19
C SER A 650 -4.40 -6.45 3.90
N VAL A 651 -5.65 -5.98 3.76
CA VAL A 651 -6.85 -6.64 4.32
C VAL A 651 -7.00 -8.04 3.73
N GLY A 652 -6.85 -8.19 2.42
CA GLY A 652 -6.96 -9.48 1.72
C GLY A 652 -5.94 -10.50 2.19
N ILE A 653 -4.72 -10.07 2.50
CA ILE A 653 -3.65 -10.95 3.00
C ILE A 653 -3.93 -11.38 4.43
N VAL A 654 -4.12 -10.44 5.36
CA VAL A 654 -4.26 -10.80 6.78
C VAL A 654 -5.56 -11.52 7.07
N TYR A 655 -6.67 -11.13 6.43
CA TYR A 655 -7.94 -11.80 6.56
C TYR A 655 -7.94 -13.16 5.84
N GLY A 656 -7.27 -13.25 4.70
CA GLY A 656 -7.06 -14.52 4.00
C GLY A 656 -6.30 -15.53 4.84
N GLU A 657 -5.25 -15.13 5.55
CA GLU A 657 -4.53 -16.02 6.49
C GLU A 657 -5.43 -16.46 7.66
N LEU A 658 -6.28 -15.56 8.19
CA LEU A 658 -7.26 -15.95 9.19
C LEU A 658 -8.25 -16.98 8.63
N LEU A 659 -8.82 -16.74 7.44
CA LEU A 659 -9.76 -17.69 6.82
C LEU A 659 -9.13 -19.06 6.59
N ARG A 660 -7.88 -19.10 6.14
CA ARG A 660 -7.10 -20.34 5.93
C ARG A 660 -6.85 -21.07 7.26
N ALA A 661 -6.56 -20.33 8.33
CA ALA A 661 -6.35 -20.90 9.65
C ALA A 661 -7.65 -21.50 10.26
N ILE A 662 -8.79 -20.85 10.05
CA ILE A 662 -10.08 -21.32 10.56
C ILE A 662 -10.76 -22.36 9.65
N LYS A 663 -10.31 -22.52 8.40
CA LYS A 663 -10.90 -23.48 7.46
C LYS A 663 -10.83 -24.90 8.00
N GLY A 664 -12.00 -25.47 8.28
CA GLY A 664 -12.10 -26.80 8.87
C GLY A 664 -11.71 -26.89 10.36
N ALA A 665 -11.33 -25.78 11.00
CA ALA A 665 -11.13 -25.74 12.43
C ALA A 665 -12.46 -25.88 13.17
N THR A 666 -12.44 -26.65 14.26
CA THR A 666 -13.62 -26.85 15.13
C THR A 666 -13.43 -26.18 16.49
N ILE A 667 -12.18 -25.90 16.84
CA ILE A 667 -11.79 -25.30 18.11
C ILE A 667 -10.85 -24.13 17.87
N ALA A 668 -11.10 -23.03 18.55
CA ALA A 668 -10.16 -21.93 18.71
C ALA A 668 -9.80 -21.78 20.18
N THR A 669 -8.52 -21.71 20.51
CA THR A 669 -8.02 -21.46 21.86
C THR A 669 -7.18 -20.20 21.86
N GLN A 670 -7.54 -19.24 22.71
CA GLN A 670 -6.81 -17.97 22.79
C GLN A 670 -5.41 -18.21 23.36
N ILE A 671 -4.45 -17.48 22.82
CA ILE A 671 -3.08 -17.44 23.33
C ILE A 671 -3.02 -16.51 24.53
N SER A 672 -2.34 -16.96 25.58
CA SER A 672 -1.93 -16.14 26.72
C SER A 672 -0.47 -15.77 26.56
N VAL A 673 -0.14 -14.52 26.72
CA VAL A 673 1.22 -14.02 26.69
C VAL A 673 1.63 -13.58 28.07
N SER A 674 2.73 -14.10 28.58
CA SER A 674 3.33 -13.72 29.86
C SER A 674 4.74 -13.18 29.65
N VAL A 675 5.17 -12.30 30.54
CA VAL A 675 6.52 -11.74 30.59
C VAL A 675 7.05 -11.85 32.01
N SER A 676 8.34 -12.12 32.15
CA SER A 676 8.99 -12.19 33.44
C SER A 676 9.15 -10.84 34.12
N ASP A 677 9.18 -9.76 33.35
CA ASP A 677 9.31 -8.39 33.85
C ASP A 677 7.96 -7.65 33.75
N VAL A 678 7.45 -7.17 34.90
CA VAL A 678 6.19 -6.41 35.00
C VAL A 678 6.25 -5.13 34.18
N ALA A 679 7.41 -4.50 34.01
CA ALA A 679 7.59 -3.34 33.16
C ALA A 679 7.20 -3.59 31.69
N ASN A 680 7.18 -4.84 31.25
CA ASN A 680 6.85 -5.27 29.91
C ASN A 680 5.38 -5.72 29.72
N ALA A 681 4.54 -5.56 30.75
CA ALA A 681 3.12 -5.98 30.70
C ALA A 681 2.36 -5.31 29.54
N ASP A 682 2.57 -4.01 29.32
CA ASP A 682 1.94 -3.28 28.21
C ASP A 682 2.40 -3.79 26.84
N ALA A 683 3.65 -4.22 26.74
CA ALA A 683 4.18 -4.81 25.52
C ALA A 683 3.60 -6.21 25.26
N ALA A 684 3.36 -7.01 26.30
CA ALA A 684 2.69 -8.30 26.20
C ALA A 684 1.23 -8.13 25.74
N ALA A 685 0.54 -7.10 26.20
CA ALA A 685 -0.84 -6.79 25.83
C ALA A 685 -1.01 -6.45 24.33
N LYS A 686 0.06 -6.11 23.62
CA LYS A 686 0.08 -5.85 22.19
C LYS A 686 0.36 -7.08 21.32
N LEU A 687 0.59 -8.23 21.94
CA LEU A 687 0.61 -9.54 21.29
C LEU A 687 -0.74 -10.21 21.49
N TYR A 688 -1.42 -10.54 20.42
CA TYR A 688 -2.74 -11.17 20.48
C TYR A 688 -2.83 -12.34 19.48
N GLY A 689 -3.33 -13.47 19.93
CA GLY A 689 -3.35 -14.64 19.07
C GLY A 689 -4.38 -15.69 19.42
N TRP A 690 -4.57 -16.61 18.47
CA TRP A 690 -5.42 -17.79 18.59
C TRP A 690 -4.75 -19.01 17.97
N GLN A 691 -4.89 -20.17 18.63
CA GLN A 691 -4.64 -21.47 18.03
C GLN A 691 -5.94 -22.03 17.49
N PHE A 692 -5.92 -22.45 16.25
CA PHE A 692 -7.02 -23.15 15.58
C PHE A 692 -6.67 -24.63 15.46
N THR A 693 -7.63 -25.51 15.83
CA THR A 693 -7.44 -26.96 15.76
C THR A 693 -8.60 -27.56 14.98
N ASN A 694 -8.30 -28.37 13.98
CA ASN A 694 -9.30 -29.10 13.21
C ASN A 694 -9.62 -30.50 13.79
N GLU A 695 -10.57 -31.20 13.18
CA GLU A 695 -10.99 -32.54 13.62
C GLU A 695 -9.84 -33.60 13.55
N THR A 696 -8.85 -33.39 12.69
CA THR A 696 -7.69 -34.28 12.55
C THR A 696 -6.55 -33.96 13.51
N GLY A 697 -6.69 -32.91 14.33
CA GLY A 697 -5.68 -32.45 15.27
C GLY A 697 -4.64 -31.51 14.65
N LYS A 698 -4.76 -31.16 13.38
CA LYS A 698 -3.88 -30.15 12.75
C LYS A 698 -4.07 -28.81 13.43
N LYS A 699 -2.97 -28.14 13.77
CA LYS A 699 -2.93 -26.87 14.49
C LYS A 699 -2.38 -25.75 13.60
N VAL A 700 -3.01 -24.59 13.66
CA VAL A 700 -2.49 -23.33 13.09
C VAL A 700 -2.58 -22.27 14.17
N VAL A 701 -1.49 -21.53 14.39
CA VAL A 701 -1.45 -20.41 15.34
C VAL A 701 -1.32 -19.11 14.56
N LEU A 702 -2.17 -18.15 14.84
CA LEU A 702 -2.04 -16.77 14.40
C LEU A 702 -1.61 -15.89 15.56
N LEU A 703 -0.55 -15.13 15.38
CA LEU A 703 -0.05 -14.15 16.34
C LEU A 703 0.04 -12.78 15.68
N LEU A 704 -0.72 -11.84 16.18
CA LEU A 704 -0.68 -10.42 15.80
C LEU A 704 0.23 -9.67 16.78
N ASN A 705 1.27 -9.01 16.27
CA ASN A 705 1.97 -7.95 16.99
C ASN A 705 1.41 -6.59 16.54
N SER A 706 0.63 -5.95 17.40
CA SER A 706 0.04 -4.63 17.15
C SER A 706 0.94 -3.47 17.59
N ALA A 707 2.14 -3.76 18.12
CA ALA A 707 3.09 -2.75 18.54
C ALA A 707 3.96 -2.26 17.37
N SER A 708 4.41 -1.03 17.48
CA SER A 708 5.42 -0.42 16.60
C SER A 708 6.83 -0.95 16.83
N THR A 709 7.02 -1.81 17.82
CA THR A 709 8.31 -2.41 18.20
C THR A 709 8.34 -3.91 18.00
N SER A 710 9.49 -4.45 17.67
CA SER A 710 9.72 -5.90 17.60
C SER A 710 9.59 -6.54 18.97
N LYS A 711 9.13 -7.80 19.00
CA LYS A 711 9.13 -8.68 20.17
C LYS A 711 10.02 -9.87 19.85
N THR A 712 11.14 -9.98 20.51
CA THR A 712 12.14 -11.01 20.26
C THR A 712 12.07 -12.14 21.27
N GLU A 713 12.59 -13.29 20.88
CA GLU A 713 12.73 -14.48 21.76
C GLU A 713 11.39 -14.91 22.40
N ILE A 714 10.37 -14.99 21.57
CA ILE A 714 9.07 -15.50 22.01
C ILE A 714 9.17 -17.02 22.16
N ASP A 715 9.04 -17.51 23.38
CA ASP A 715 9.04 -18.93 23.71
C ASP A 715 7.67 -19.55 23.43
N PHE A 716 7.61 -20.49 22.49
CA PHE A 716 6.41 -21.23 22.10
C PHE A 716 6.35 -22.65 22.72
N SER A 717 7.21 -23.00 23.68
CA SER A 717 7.23 -24.32 24.33
C SER A 717 5.91 -24.68 25.00
N GLY A 718 5.10 -23.69 25.38
CA GLY A 718 3.74 -23.88 25.90
C GLY A 718 2.69 -24.26 24.84
N ILE A 719 3.04 -24.23 23.54
CA ILE A 719 2.13 -24.52 22.42
C ILE A 719 2.67 -25.68 21.56
N PHE A 720 3.97 -25.67 21.25
CA PHE A 720 4.64 -26.68 20.43
C PHE A 720 5.65 -27.47 21.23
N SER A 721 5.73 -28.76 20.97
CA SER A 721 6.70 -29.66 21.60
C SER A 721 8.05 -29.64 20.88
N SER A 722 9.12 -29.98 21.59
CA SER A 722 10.44 -30.15 20.97
C SER A 722 10.38 -31.36 20.01
N GLY A 723 10.43 -31.13 18.72
CA GLY A 723 10.30 -32.15 17.67
C GLY A 723 9.08 -31.93 16.76
N ASP A 724 8.19 -30.99 17.12
CA ASP A 724 7.15 -30.58 16.20
C ASP A 724 7.77 -29.87 14.98
N ASN A 725 7.39 -30.30 13.78
CA ASN A 725 7.76 -29.60 12.56
C ASN A 725 6.82 -28.42 12.33
N VAL A 726 7.27 -27.21 12.65
CA VAL A 726 6.46 -25.99 12.59
C VAL A 726 6.99 -25.06 11.52
N LYS A 727 6.19 -24.79 10.51
CA LYS A 727 6.46 -23.73 9.54
C LYS A 727 5.91 -22.40 10.05
N VAL A 728 6.75 -21.38 10.11
CA VAL A 728 6.37 -20.00 10.46
C VAL A 728 6.38 -19.13 9.22
N THR A 729 5.29 -18.45 8.96
CA THR A 729 5.20 -17.40 7.93
C THR A 729 4.88 -16.08 8.62
N GLN A 730 5.76 -15.09 8.46
CA GLN A 730 5.54 -13.76 9.02
C GLN A 730 5.32 -12.74 7.91
N TYR A 731 4.33 -11.86 8.11
CA TYR A 731 4.01 -10.74 7.23
C TYR A 731 4.16 -9.44 7.99
N TRP A 732 4.74 -8.44 7.32
CA TRP A 732 4.87 -7.06 7.84
C TRP A 732 4.94 -6.08 6.67
N SER A 733 5.06 -4.80 6.98
CA SER A 733 5.28 -3.77 5.97
C SER A 733 6.33 -2.78 6.44
N ASP A 734 7.30 -2.47 5.58
CA ASP A 734 8.26 -1.39 5.80
C ASP A 734 7.63 0.00 5.60
N ILE A 735 6.41 0.02 5.05
CA ILE A 735 5.63 1.23 4.76
C ILE A 735 4.19 1.09 5.29
N PRO A 736 4.03 0.84 6.61
CA PRO A 736 2.76 0.41 7.18
C PRO A 736 1.62 1.42 7.03
N TYR A 737 1.94 2.67 6.77
CA TYR A 737 0.99 3.79 6.67
C TYR A 737 0.65 4.21 5.23
N GLU A 738 1.35 3.69 4.23
CA GLU A 738 1.09 4.02 2.82
C GLU A 738 -0.15 3.29 2.27
N ASN A 739 -0.86 3.97 1.37
CA ASN A 739 -2.03 3.39 0.69
C ASN A 739 -1.62 2.34 -0.36
N ASN A 740 -2.55 1.42 -0.65
CA ASN A 740 -2.43 0.42 -1.71
C ASN A 740 -1.19 -0.49 -1.58
N VAL A 741 -0.81 -0.84 -0.35
CA VAL A 741 0.22 -1.86 -0.15
C VAL A 741 -0.30 -3.25 -0.55
N SER A 742 0.57 -4.06 -1.13
CA SER A 742 0.29 -5.43 -1.57
C SER A 742 1.59 -6.23 -1.60
N MET A 743 1.51 -7.55 -1.78
CA MET A 743 2.72 -8.37 -1.97
C MET A 743 3.54 -7.84 -3.15
N GLY A 744 4.82 -7.57 -2.89
CA GLY A 744 5.75 -6.93 -3.83
C GLY A 744 5.63 -5.41 -3.94
N ARG A 745 4.74 -4.80 -3.13
CA ARG A 745 4.67 -3.35 -2.93
C ARG A 745 4.41 -3.05 -1.46
N GLY A 746 5.47 -3.04 -0.68
CA GLY A 746 5.46 -2.64 0.72
C GLY A 746 4.94 -3.71 1.70
N ILE A 747 4.44 -4.85 1.25
CA ILE A 747 4.18 -6.00 2.11
C ILE A 747 5.29 -7.01 1.89
N GLU A 748 6.00 -7.34 2.95
CA GLU A 748 7.08 -8.31 3.00
C GLU A 748 6.60 -9.61 3.64
N LYS A 749 7.27 -10.71 3.30
CA LYS A 749 7.00 -12.04 3.80
C LYS A 749 8.30 -12.78 4.07
N GLU A 750 8.37 -13.45 5.21
CA GLU A 750 9.47 -14.33 5.57
C GLU A 750 8.92 -15.70 6.00
N GLU A 751 9.64 -16.78 5.67
CA GLU A 751 9.31 -18.13 6.09
C GLU A 751 10.52 -18.75 6.83
N THR A 752 10.26 -19.37 7.97
CA THR A 752 11.27 -20.06 8.77
C THR A 752 10.67 -21.31 9.44
N THR A 753 11.52 -22.23 9.83
CA THR A 753 11.16 -23.38 10.65
C THR A 753 11.70 -23.28 12.08
N ASP A 754 12.49 -22.26 12.38
CA ASP A 754 12.99 -22.01 13.74
C ASP A 754 11.96 -21.26 14.57
N VAL A 755 11.25 -21.96 15.43
CA VAL A 755 10.25 -21.42 16.36
C VAL A 755 10.87 -20.94 17.66
N SER A 756 12.06 -21.45 18.03
CA SER A 756 12.70 -21.19 19.34
C SER A 756 13.22 -19.75 19.47
N ARG A 757 13.40 -19.07 18.34
CA ARG A 757 13.91 -17.69 18.26
C ARG A 757 13.00 -16.76 17.47
N HIS A 758 11.70 -16.97 17.54
CA HIS A 758 10.79 -16.15 16.78
C HIS A 758 10.82 -14.69 17.24
N THR A 759 11.01 -13.80 16.27
CA THR A 759 10.91 -12.35 16.45
C THR A 759 9.66 -11.84 15.74
N ALA A 760 8.64 -11.45 16.50
CA ALA A 760 7.48 -10.76 15.92
C ALA A 760 7.88 -9.32 15.59
N ARG A 761 8.01 -9.02 14.29
CA ARG A 761 8.36 -7.68 13.77
C ARG A 761 7.32 -6.63 14.17
N PRO A 762 7.65 -5.32 14.10
CA PRO A 762 6.65 -4.27 14.31
C PRO A 762 5.45 -4.46 13.37
N PHE A 763 4.24 -4.23 13.88
CA PHE A 763 3.02 -4.35 13.10
C PHE A 763 3.01 -5.59 12.21
N SER A 764 3.10 -6.79 12.79
CA SER A 764 3.22 -8.03 12.02
C SER A 764 2.13 -9.04 12.33
N LEU A 765 1.90 -9.93 11.36
CA LEU A 765 1.15 -11.16 11.52
C LEU A 765 2.09 -12.34 11.35
N SER A 766 2.19 -13.21 12.34
CA SER A 766 2.89 -14.49 12.26
C SER A 766 1.90 -15.64 12.24
N VAL A 767 2.09 -16.55 11.30
CA VAL A 767 1.28 -17.76 11.09
C VAL A 767 2.18 -18.98 11.31
N PHE A 768 1.86 -19.78 12.32
CA PHE A 768 2.56 -21.01 12.64
C PHE A 768 1.70 -22.18 12.21
N THR A 769 2.22 -23.03 11.37
CA THR A 769 1.53 -24.23 10.88
C THR A 769 2.29 -25.48 11.32
N LEU A 770 1.66 -26.34 12.11
CA LEU A 770 2.18 -27.67 12.42
C LEU A 770 1.97 -28.54 11.18
N GLU A 771 3.09 -29.01 10.58
CA GLU A 771 3.10 -29.86 9.40
C GLU A 771 2.92 -31.36 9.72
#